data_3d6b6ba909ee182991875f759bf3f474
#
_entry.id   3d6b6ba909ee182991875f759bf3f474
#
_cell.length_a   1.000
_cell.length_b   1.000
_cell.length_c   1.000
_cell.angle_alpha   90.00
_cell.angle_beta   90.00
_cell.angle_gamma   90.00
#
_symmetry.space_group_name_H-M   'P 1'
#
loop_
_entity.id
_entity.type
_entity.pdbx_description
1 polymer ?
#
loop_
_entity_poly.entity_id
_entity_poly.type
_entity_poly.pdbx_seq_one_letter_code
_entity_poly.pdbx_strand_id
1 'polypeptide(L)'
;MIYHTFYLTFNNYISIIYIKYNLVGDEMSKLIKLDNPIEIEFTLDKKVYKSPNSNFMILRIFSDTMEIKPYLNPVYNNVSMKVNTVGDIKYNVKYKAKIMELEYDKKWGYSIKGQEIIPSDFSADSINDDDTMLNFIELFIGESVADKLKNVIGICDIIKNKNTEELLKIHGIGEKTVNKIYNSYQENVENAHYLMTLKQLGFTDNAINKLNTVYNKNLYEACQQIKSNIFDLVFKGFRLDIIDNIFLSKMEGDKRDERRLECYTYKAINDVLYEDFESFISISRFMRLPVIENTIDNVGDKIFNKCIDKLIKDRKIYIIEDKYITTYGIYNCDVNLYRNLRRLINGDNKSNVDIDIDKEIDYEEERLGVKLNKGQRNCVKSVLTHNISLLTGGGGVGKTFTLNIILNIMDRLYEPFLPTLVALSGKASGVLAESTNREASTIHRALGFSGGFFMYDKTNPLKTDMLVIDEVSMVSNELMLDLLSAIETGTKILFIGDEKQLTSIGHSNTINDLNKLPINKCQLTEPMRQAMKSGILNVCTDIRNDKNPFVNKKFALYGELKDMSVTIGDDKYWEMINDYVENFDVNNKLDYVVLACTKKETSKINIDIQNELIKKGKLNKNSNYIEISTDLKENDKRVKMKIYPGSVLLITKNKYNVLSEEDYYNNRKDGNRSLFNGNTVIVEEIYSDAIKVSFNNETFIILCEFYDILSGGYSYSIHRSQGSTIKYLYIYLSNTYVVKEMLLVNEALYTAISRGKTNCKLYVEKYIVLTKAINNREINKRQTILELLIDGKIALR
;
A
#
# COMPACT_ATOMS: atom_id res chain seq x y z
N MET A 1 -22.42 19.79 -37.17
CA MET A 1 -22.92 21.15 -36.95
C MET A 1 -22.65 21.68 -35.53
N ILE A 2 -22.65 20.86 -34.49
CA ILE A 2 -22.32 21.31 -33.10
C ILE A 2 -20.83 21.65 -32.91
N TYR A 3 -19.94 21.03 -33.62
CA TYR A 3 -18.50 21.32 -33.59
C TYR A 3 -18.13 22.65 -34.29
N HIS A 4 -18.90 23.10 -35.23
CA HIS A 4 -18.65 24.36 -35.95
C HIS A 4 -19.10 25.59 -35.17
N THR A 5 -20.09 25.45 -34.33
CA THR A 5 -20.58 26.58 -33.47
C THR A 5 -19.64 26.83 -32.29
N PHE A 6 -19.00 25.78 -31.77
CA PHE A 6 -17.97 25.90 -30.73
C PHE A 6 -16.68 26.58 -31.26
N TYR A 7 -16.34 26.36 -32.52
CA TYR A 7 -15.16 26.94 -33.19
C TYR A 7 -15.32 28.46 -33.49
N LEU A 8 -16.50 28.89 -33.77
CA LEU A 8 -16.77 30.31 -34.11
C LEU A 8 -16.88 31.22 -32.88
N THR A 9 -17.31 30.72 -31.73
CA THR A 9 -17.34 31.45 -30.45
C THR A 9 -15.95 31.60 -29.83
N PHE A 10 -15.01 30.69 -30.11
CA PHE A 10 -13.66 30.76 -29.59
C PHE A 10 -12.76 31.75 -30.29
N ASN A 11 -12.97 32.00 -31.60
CA ASN A 11 -12.16 32.90 -32.41
C ASN A 11 -12.33 34.38 -32.10
N ASN A 12 -13.43 34.79 -31.43
CA ASN A 12 -13.73 36.20 -31.15
C ASN A 12 -13.12 36.72 -29.84
N TYR A 13 -12.37 35.92 -29.10
CA TYR A 13 -11.96 36.24 -27.72
C TYR A 13 -10.45 36.25 -27.42
N ILE A 14 -9.59 36.09 -28.44
CA ILE A 14 -8.13 36.11 -28.22
C ILE A 14 -7.50 37.12 -29.18
N SER A 15 -7.16 38.29 -28.71
CA SER A 15 -6.30 39.25 -29.38
C SER A 15 -4.91 39.36 -28.72
N ILE A 16 -3.94 39.53 -29.54
CA ILE A 16 -2.51 39.36 -29.37
C ILE A 16 -1.91 40.55 -28.64
N ILE A 17 -1.02 40.30 -27.66
CA ILE A 17 -0.04 41.30 -27.19
C ILE A 17 1.34 40.95 -27.72
N TYR A 18 1.98 41.90 -28.39
CA TYR A 18 3.34 41.77 -28.88
C TYR A 18 4.34 41.88 -27.75
N ILE A 19 5.16 40.84 -27.54
CA ILE A 19 6.43 40.98 -26.85
C ILE A 19 7.53 40.93 -27.89
N LYS A 20 8.41 41.93 -27.85
CA LYS A 20 9.64 41.97 -28.64
C LYS A 20 10.62 40.92 -28.08
N TYR A 21 10.49 39.70 -28.51
CA TYR A 21 11.58 38.75 -28.52
C TYR A 21 11.56 37.97 -29.82
N ASN A 22 12.73 37.82 -30.43
CA ASN A 22 12.94 37.19 -31.74
C ASN A 22 12.31 35.79 -31.80
N LEU A 23 11.15 35.68 -32.42
CA LEU A 23 10.55 34.40 -32.80
C LEU A 23 11.10 34.00 -34.16
N VAL A 24 12.08 33.14 -34.19
CA VAL A 24 12.52 32.42 -35.39
C VAL A 24 12.22 30.94 -35.15
N GLY A 25 11.20 30.40 -35.86
CA GLY A 25 10.91 28.98 -35.88
C GLY A 25 9.42 28.67 -36.05
N ASP A 26 9.09 27.69 -36.87
CA ASP A 26 7.75 27.24 -37.28
C ASP A 26 7.10 26.27 -36.28
N GLU A 27 7.21 26.53 -34.98
CA GLU A 27 6.54 25.69 -33.98
C GLU A 27 5.15 26.24 -33.66
N MET A 28 4.14 25.35 -33.60
CA MET A 28 2.73 25.71 -33.36
C MET A 28 2.43 26.15 -31.90
N SER A 29 3.28 25.77 -30.94
CA SER A 29 3.22 26.24 -29.54
C SER A 29 4.61 26.35 -28.94
N LYS A 30 4.85 27.33 -28.09
CA LYS A 30 6.11 27.53 -27.38
C LYS A 30 5.87 27.63 -25.87
N LEU A 31 6.51 26.74 -25.12
CA LEU A 31 6.52 26.77 -23.65
C LEU A 31 7.66 27.63 -23.16
N ILE A 32 7.36 28.61 -22.30
CA ILE A 32 8.35 29.50 -21.67
C ILE A 32 8.30 29.20 -20.16
N LYS A 33 9.36 28.63 -19.61
CA LYS A 33 9.56 28.50 -18.18
C LYS A 33 10.11 29.81 -17.62
N LEU A 34 9.56 30.21 -16.48
CA LEU A 34 10.01 31.39 -15.75
C LEU A 34 11.10 30.99 -14.76
N ASP A 35 12.22 31.74 -14.75
CA ASP A 35 13.31 31.53 -13.81
C ASP A 35 12.83 31.78 -12.34
N ASN A 36 11.92 32.72 -12.16
CA ASN A 36 11.28 33.00 -10.90
C ASN A 36 9.75 32.95 -11.08
N PRO A 37 9.00 32.32 -10.14
CA PRO A 37 7.55 32.30 -10.16
C PRO A 37 6.99 33.71 -10.08
N ILE A 38 5.95 34.01 -10.88
CA ILE A 38 5.18 35.25 -10.76
C ILE A 38 3.99 34.99 -9.84
N GLU A 39 3.87 35.72 -8.75
CA GLU A 39 2.66 35.67 -7.91
C GLU A 39 1.61 36.65 -8.48
N ILE A 40 0.41 36.16 -8.70
CA ILE A 40 -0.70 36.95 -9.20
C ILE A 40 -1.89 36.91 -8.25
N GLU A 41 -2.60 38.04 -8.17
CA GLU A 41 -3.97 38.08 -7.66
C GLU A 41 -4.95 38.12 -8.83
N PHE A 42 -6.00 37.33 -8.74
CA PHE A 42 -6.98 37.22 -9.82
C PHE A 42 -8.41 37.00 -9.32
N THR A 43 -9.38 37.31 -10.16
CA THR A 43 -10.76 36.87 -10.02
C THR A 43 -11.17 36.05 -11.23
N LEU A 44 -12.14 35.13 -11.04
CA LEU A 44 -12.65 34.30 -12.11
C LEU A 44 -13.58 35.10 -13.03
N ASP A 45 -13.23 35.16 -14.31
CA ASP A 45 -14.13 35.65 -15.38
C ASP A 45 -15.04 34.52 -15.88
N LYS A 46 -14.44 33.36 -16.26
CA LYS A 46 -15.19 32.22 -16.81
C LYS A 46 -14.45 30.89 -16.61
N LYS A 47 -15.22 29.85 -16.32
CA LYS A 47 -14.75 28.45 -16.45
C LYS A 47 -14.90 28.03 -17.91
N VAL A 48 -13.75 27.86 -18.61
CA VAL A 48 -13.74 27.53 -20.04
C VAL A 48 -13.86 26.03 -20.26
N TYR A 49 -13.15 25.25 -19.42
CA TYR A 49 -13.15 23.80 -19.49
C TYR A 49 -12.89 23.20 -18.11
N LYS A 50 -13.56 22.10 -17.79
CA LYS A 50 -13.28 21.25 -16.62
C LYS A 50 -13.24 19.80 -17.09
N SER A 51 -12.15 19.12 -16.80
CA SER A 51 -12.02 17.69 -17.15
C SER A 51 -12.99 16.85 -16.31
N PRO A 52 -13.75 15.93 -16.92
CA PRO A 52 -14.64 15.04 -16.17
C PRO A 52 -13.89 13.99 -15.34
N ASN A 53 -12.63 13.68 -15.69
CA ASN A 53 -11.85 12.58 -15.12
C ASN A 53 -10.58 13.03 -14.38
N SER A 54 -10.33 14.33 -14.27
CA SER A 54 -9.15 14.87 -13.60
C SER A 54 -9.44 16.25 -13.00
N ASN A 55 -8.50 16.70 -12.15
CA ASN A 55 -8.59 18.03 -11.54
C ASN A 55 -8.17 19.17 -12.47
N PHE A 56 -7.96 18.87 -13.75
CA PHE A 56 -7.54 19.85 -14.74
C PHE A 56 -8.70 20.77 -15.15
N MET A 57 -8.46 22.09 -15.10
CA MET A 57 -9.38 23.12 -15.56
C MET A 57 -8.65 24.15 -16.42
N ILE A 58 -9.39 24.75 -17.36
CA ILE A 58 -9.00 25.96 -18.05
C ILE A 58 -9.96 27.08 -17.61
N LEU A 59 -9.41 28.08 -16.99
CA LEU A 59 -10.13 29.25 -16.48
C LEU A 59 -9.80 30.46 -17.36
N ARG A 60 -10.72 31.41 -17.43
CA ARG A 60 -10.43 32.78 -17.83
C ARG A 60 -10.46 33.64 -16.59
N ILE A 61 -9.44 34.44 -16.40
CA ILE A 61 -9.24 35.22 -15.17
C ILE A 61 -8.96 36.68 -15.46
N PHE A 62 -9.39 37.54 -14.56
CA PHE A 62 -8.96 38.95 -14.49
C PHE A 62 -7.85 39.08 -13.45
N SER A 63 -6.81 39.86 -13.75
CA SER A 63 -5.77 40.20 -12.79
C SER A 63 -5.19 41.58 -13.04
N ASP A 64 -4.99 42.31 -11.96
CA ASP A 64 -4.34 43.63 -12.00
C ASP A 64 -2.83 43.55 -11.72
N THR A 65 -2.29 42.37 -11.52
CA THR A 65 -0.86 42.14 -11.26
C THR A 65 -0.03 42.65 -12.44
N MET A 66 0.92 43.52 -12.14
CA MET A 66 1.70 44.26 -13.18
C MET A 66 2.49 43.31 -14.07
N GLU A 67 3.06 42.25 -13.51
CA GLU A 67 3.94 41.28 -14.17
C GLU A 67 3.22 40.47 -15.24
N ILE A 68 1.90 40.28 -15.16
CA ILE A 68 1.15 39.54 -16.19
C ILE A 68 0.40 40.45 -17.17
N LYS A 69 0.38 41.75 -16.94
CA LYS A 69 -0.26 42.70 -17.86
C LYS A 69 0.13 42.52 -19.34
N PRO A 70 1.41 42.24 -19.69
CA PRO A 70 1.79 41.99 -21.07
C PRO A 70 1.11 40.78 -21.73
N TYR A 71 0.58 39.87 -20.95
CA TYR A 71 -0.05 38.60 -21.38
C TYR A 71 -1.56 38.65 -21.38
N LEU A 72 -2.16 39.72 -20.88
CA LEU A 72 -3.61 39.91 -20.88
C LEU A 72 -4.12 40.23 -22.27
N ASN A 73 -5.35 39.83 -22.55
CA ASN A 73 -6.07 40.25 -23.74
C ASN A 73 -6.35 41.75 -23.68
N PRO A 74 -5.90 42.56 -24.66
CA PRO A 74 -6.00 44.03 -24.62
C PRO A 74 -7.44 44.54 -24.71
N VAL A 75 -8.37 43.74 -25.21
CA VAL A 75 -9.79 44.14 -25.35
C VAL A 75 -10.58 43.81 -24.06
N TYR A 76 -10.35 42.61 -23.50
CA TYR A 76 -11.14 42.09 -22.40
C TYR A 76 -10.39 42.11 -21.04
N ASN A 77 -9.13 42.49 -21.01
CA ASN A 77 -8.28 42.57 -19.84
C ASN A 77 -8.25 41.24 -19.03
N ASN A 78 -8.28 40.10 -19.72
CA ASN A 78 -8.27 38.76 -19.12
C ASN A 78 -7.23 37.84 -19.78
N VAL A 79 -6.92 36.70 -19.15
CA VAL A 79 -6.02 35.68 -19.70
C VAL A 79 -6.53 34.27 -19.40
N SER A 80 -6.20 33.32 -20.28
CA SER A 80 -6.49 31.91 -20.03
C SER A 80 -5.46 31.31 -19.04
N MET A 81 -5.94 30.66 -17.99
CA MET A 81 -5.11 30.01 -16.99
C MET A 81 -5.40 28.51 -16.96
N LYS A 82 -4.39 27.70 -17.19
CA LYS A 82 -4.44 26.23 -17.05
C LYS A 82 -4.08 25.88 -15.62
N VAL A 83 -4.94 25.12 -14.94
CA VAL A 83 -4.75 24.75 -13.53
C VAL A 83 -5.07 23.29 -13.29
N ASN A 84 -4.34 22.68 -12.35
CA ASN A 84 -4.69 21.42 -11.71
C ASN A 84 -5.07 21.74 -10.27
N THR A 85 -6.37 21.91 -10.02
CA THR A 85 -6.88 22.22 -8.67
C THR A 85 -8.04 21.32 -8.34
N VAL A 86 -8.06 20.81 -7.11
CA VAL A 86 -9.10 19.90 -6.62
C VAL A 86 -10.38 20.68 -6.23
N GLY A 87 -10.28 22.01 -6.07
CA GLY A 87 -11.38 22.87 -5.62
C GLY A 87 -12.15 23.54 -6.75
N ASP A 88 -13.40 23.89 -6.47
CA ASP A 88 -14.22 24.65 -7.38
C ASP A 88 -13.97 26.15 -7.19
N ILE A 89 -13.32 26.80 -8.17
CA ILE A 89 -13.04 28.25 -8.14
C ILE A 89 -14.35 29.00 -8.37
N LYS A 90 -14.70 29.88 -7.42
CA LYS A 90 -15.97 30.62 -7.41
C LYS A 90 -15.84 31.99 -8.05
N TYR A 91 -16.95 32.46 -8.63
CA TYR A 91 -17.07 33.86 -9.09
C TYR A 91 -17.05 34.83 -7.91
N ASN A 92 -16.55 36.02 -8.12
CA ASN A 92 -16.49 37.13 -7.14
C ASN A 92 -15.63 36.87 -5.90
N VAL A 93 -14.71 35.90 -5.98
CA VAL A 93 -13.69 35.65 -4.96
C VAL A 93 -12.33 36.02 -5.56
N LYS A 94 -11.51 36.78 -4.82
CA LYS A 94 -10.12 37.02 -5.18
C LYS A 94 -9.26 35.82 -4.78
N TYR A 95 -8.38 35.42 -5.68
CA TYR A 95 -7.44 34.33 -5.49
C TYR A 95 -6.02 34.79 -5.73
N LYS A 96 -5.06 34.14 -5.07
CA LYS A 96 -3.63 34.19 -5.39
C LYS A 96 -3.21 32.91 -6.08
N ALA A 97 -2.30 33.04 -7.03
CA ALA A 97 -1.67 31.88 -7.68
C ALA A 97 -0.22 32.18 -8.01
N LYS A 98 0.62 31.11 -8.01
CA LYS A 98 2.00 31.18 -8.54
C LYS A 98 1.99 30.72 -10.00
N ILE A 99 2.55 31.52 -10.88
CA ILE A 99 2.70 31.22 -12.31
C ILE A 99 4.14 30.77 -12.54
N MET A 100 4.31 29.52 -12.98
CA MET A 100 5.61 28.90 -13.26
C MET A 100 5.94 28.87 -14.75
N GLU A 101 4.92 28.84 -15.59
CA GLU A 101 5.06 28.61 -17.01
C GLU A 101 4.07 29.48 -17.79
N LEU A 102 4.53 29.99 -18.92
CA LEU A 102 3.74 30.67 -19.93
C LEU A 102 3.76 29.83 -21.19
N GLU A 103 2.62 29.67 -21.83
CA GLU A 103 2.53 28.97 -23.12
C GLU A 103 1.96 29.94 -24.16
N TYR A 104 2.64 30.06 -25.28
CA TYR A 104 2.18 30.83 -26.43
C TYR A 104 1.75 29.87 -27.54
N ASP A 105 0.54 30.01 -28.00
CA ASP A 105 -0.02 29.31 -29.14
C ASP A 105 -0.37 30.29 -30.23
N LYS A 106 0.10 30.03 -31.47
CA LYS A 106 -0.08 30.94 -32.61
C LYS A 106 -1.55 31.21 -32.94
N LYS A 107 -2.45 30.30 -32.57
CA LYS A 107 -3.88 30.38 -32.82
C LYS A 107 -4.65 30.98 -31.66
N TRP A 108 -4.21 30.70 -30.40
CA TRP A 108 -4.96 30.97 -29.17
C TRP A 108 -4.31 32.07 -28.30
N GLY A 109 -3.10 32.53 -28.61
CA GLY A 109 -2.36 33.51 -27.84
C GLY A 109 -1.71 32.91 -26.58
N TYR A 110 -1.49 33.79 -25.58
CA TYR A 110 -0.90 33.36 -24.31
C TYR A 110 -1.85 32.66 -23.40
N SER A 111 -1.36 31.60 -22.76
CA SER A 111 -1.98 31.01 -21.58
C SER A 111 -0.93 30.87 -20.47
N ILE A 112 -1.37 30.99 -19.22
CA ILE A 112 -0.53 30.87 -18.04
C ILE A 112 -0.84 29.55 -17.32
N LYS A 113 0.15 28.94 -16.67
CA LYS A 113 -0.05 27.74 -15.86
C LYS A 113 0.03 28.12 -14.41
N GLY A 114 -1.12 28.13 -13.74
CA GLY A 114 -1.26 28.45 -12.32
C GLY A 114 -1.05 27.25 -11.42
N GLN A 115 -0.35 27.46 -10.32
CA GLN A 115 -0.19 26.52 -9.22
C GLN A 115 -0.52 27.22 -7.90
N GLU A 116 -0.76 26.44 -6.85
CA GLU A 116 -1.01 26.94 -5.48
C GLU A 116 -2.10 28.02 -5.44
N ILE A 117 -3.30 27.70 -5.97
CA ILE A 117 -4.41 28.66 -5.99
C ILE A 117 -5.05 28.73 -4.61
N ILE A 118 -5.00 29.90 -3.99
CA ILE A 118 -5.61 30.20 -2.67
C ILE A 118 -6.43 31.48 -2.77
N PRO A 119 -7.55 31.64 -2.03
CA PRO A 119 -8.24 32.92 -1.92
C PRO A 119 -7.37 34.00 -1.30
N SER A 120 -7.39 35.21 -1.85
CA SER A 120 -6.48 36.30 -1.42
C SER A 120 -6.79 36.87 -0.03
N ASP A 121 -8.01 36.69 0.46
CA ASP A 121 -8.42 37.14 1.78
C ASP A 121 -7.80 36.31 2.93
N PHE A 122 -6.97 35.33 2.60
CA PHE A 122 -6.27 34.43 3.50
C PHE A 122 -4.75 34.47 3.29
N SER A 123 -4.18 35.68 3.33
CA SER A 123 -2.73 35.86 3.27
C SER A 123 -2.07 35.68 4.64
N ALA A 124 -0.73 35.72 4.67
CA ALA A 124 0.12 35.66 5.87
C ALA A 124 -0.26 36.65 7.01
N ASP A 125 -1.21 37.48 6.78
CA ASP A 125 -1.79 38.45 7.73
C ASP A 125 -2.73 37.83 8.78
N SER A 126 -2.90 36.53 8.81
CA SER A 126 -3.72 35.83 9.84
C SER A 126 -3.05 35.75 11.23
N ILE A 127 -1.73 35.98 11.30
CA ILE A 127 -0.98 36.08 12.56
C ILE A 127 -0.51 37.50 12.72
N ASN A 128 -1.39 38.39 13.23
CA ASN A 128 -1.14 39.83 13.27
C ASN A 128 -0.90 40.39 14.66
N ASP A 129 -1.12 39.61 15.69
CA ASP A 129 -0.98 40.04 17.08
C ASP A 129 -0.27 38.93 17.91
N ASP A 130 0.10 39.29 19.13
CA ASP A 130 0.84 38.41 20.04
C ASP A 130 0.02 37.18 20.43
N ASP A 131 -1.30 37.31 20.58
CA ASP A 131 -2.17 36.18 20.96
C ASP A 131 -2.25 35.12 19.86
N THR A 132 -2.40 35.53 18.62
CA THR A 132 -2.41 34.61 17.45
C THR A 132 -1.04 33.99 17.25
N MET A 133 0.05 34.71 17.47
CA MET A 133 1.41 34.16 17.42
C MET A 133 1.67 33.16 18.55
N LEU A 134 1.22 33.41 19.76
CA LEU A 134 1.34 32.50 20.90
C LEU A 134 0.54 31.23 20.66
N ASN A 135 -0.68 31.33 20.15
CA ASN A 135 -1.48 30.16 19.75
C ASN A 135 -0.79 29.34 18.65
N PHE A 136 -0.16 29.98 17.68
CA PHE A 136 0.66 29.30 16.67
C PHE A 136 1.81 28.53 17.32
N ILE A 137 2.55 29.18 18.24
CA ILE A 137 3.68 28.56 18.93
C ILE A 137 3.22 27.38 19.80
N GLU A 138 2.12 27.52 20.52
CA GLU A 138 1.55 26.43 21.32
C GLU A 138 1.24 25.19 20.45
N LEU A 139 0.58 25.42 19.30
CA LEU A 139 0.14 24.34 18.41
C LEU A 139 1.29 23.64 17.65
N PHE A 140 2.33 24.39 17.25
CA PHE A 140 3.40 23.87 16.38
C PHE A 140 4.71 23.56 17.11
N ILE A 141 4.96 24.23 18.24
CA ILE A 141 6.22 24.10 19.00
C ILE A 141 5.97 23.38 20.31
N GLY A 142 4.85 23.70 20.98
CA GLY A 142 4.38 23.12 22.22
C GLY A 142 4.09 24.13 23.31
N GLU A 143 3.13 23.79 24.20
CA GLU A 143 2.64 24.61 25.32
C GLU A 143 3.77 25.15 26.21
N SER A 144 4.76 24.31 26.56
CA SER A 144 5.90 24.71 27.39
C SER A 144 6.76 25.84 26.79
N VAL A 145 6.77 26.04 25.48
CA VAL A 145 7.47 27.12 24.81
C VAL A 145 6.58 28.35 24.75
N ALA A 146 5.29 28.19 24.44
CA ALA A 146 4.31 29.26 24.42
C ALA A 146 4.21 29.93 25.81
N ASP A 147 4.14 29.15 26.89
CA ASP A 147 4.11 29.68 28.27
C ASP A 147 5.32 30.56 28.62
N LYS A 148 6.52 30.23 28.11
CA LYS A 148 7.71 31.07 28.33
C LYS A 148 7.66 32.39 27.56
N LEU A 149 6.92 32.44 26.47
CA LEU A 149 6.79 33.62 25.61
C LEU A 149 5.56 34.47 25.93
N LYS A 150 4.63 33.97 26.75
CA LYS A 150 3.35 34.59 27.05
C LYS A 150 3.41 36.01 27.62
N ASN A 151 4.51 36.34 28.32
CA ASN A 151 4.72 37.67 28.92
C ASN A 151 5.60 38.59 28.07
N VAL A 152 5.95 38.18 26.84
CA VAL A 152 6.80 38.96 25.94
C VAL A 152 5.91 39.81 25.05
N ILE A 153 5.97 41.13 25.27
CA ILE A 153 5.22 42.09 24.46
C ILE A 153 5.89 42.22 23.10
N GLY A 154 5.12 42.16 22.00
CA GLY A 154 5.61 42.27 20.66
C GLY A 154 6.22 40.99 20.11
N ILE A 155 5.84 39.80 20.66
CA ILE A 155 6.38 38.51 20.22
C ILE A 155 6.11 38.25 18.75
N CYS A 156 4.98 38.72 18.22
CA CYS A 156 4.64 38.62 16.80
C CYS A 156 5.67 39.35 15.94
N ASP A 157 6.03 40.55 16.29
CA ASP A 157 7.02 41.37 15.56
C ASP A 157 8.44 40.81 15.71
N ILE A 158 8.78 40.31 16.88
CA ILE A 158 10.08 39.69 17.18
C ILE A 158 10.29 38.46 16.25
N ILE A 159 9.27 37.62 16.10
CA ILE A 159 9.36 36.42 15.26
C ILE A 159 9.31 36.77 13.77
N LYS A 160 8.42 37.67 13.36
CA LYS A 160 8.34 38.12 11.95
C LYS A 160 9.63 38.74 11.47
N ASN A 161 10.25 39.58 12.29
CA ASN A 161 11.50 40.27 11.95
C ASN A 161 12.76 39.45 12.24
N LYS A 162 12.63 38.19 12.66
CA LYS A 162 13.74 37.28 13.00
C LYS A 162 14.72 37.89 14.03
N ASN A 163 14.21 38.56 15.06
CA ASN A 163 15.07 39.16 16.10
C ASN A 163 15.51 38.06 17.09
N THR A 164 16.58 37.31 16.70
CA THR A 164 17.14 36.22 17.49
C THR A 164 17.64 36.64 18.83
N GLU A 165 18.22 37.84 18.94
CA GLU A 165 18.80 38.35 20.20
C GLU A 165 17.72 38.53 21.28
N GLU A 166 16.54 39.02 20.92
CA GLU A 166 15.44 39.18 21.89
C GLU A 166 14.89 37.83 22.35
N LEU A 167 14.78 36.86 21.48
CA LEU A 167 14.32 35.51 21.88
C LEU A 167 15.31 34.78 22.78
N LEU A 168 16.61 34.97 22.57
CA LEU A 168 17.65 34.33 23.39
C LEU A 168 17.77 34.95 24.79
N LYS A 169 17.28 36.17 25.03
CA LYS A 169 17.20 36.77 26.37
C LYS A 169 16.17 36.11 27.27
N ILE A 170 15.24 35.34 26.70
CA ILE A 170 14.14 34.74 27.44
C ILE A 170 14.64 33.46 28.14
N HIS A 171 14.44 33.42 29.46
CA HIS A 171 14.90 32.29 30.29
C HIS A 171 14.28 30.97 29.80
N GLY A 172 15.14 30.02 29.44
CA GLY A 172 14.74 28.68 28.96
C GLY A 172 14.43 28.61 27.48
N ILE A 173 14.73 29.65 26.67
CA ILE A 173 14.71 29.62 25.21
C ILE A 173 16.17 29.64 24.73
N GLY A 174 16.64 28.54 24.17
CA GLY A 174 17.98 28.40 23.59
C GLY A 174 17.95 28.39 22.04
N GLU A 175 19.15 28.46 21.42
CA GLU A 175 19.29 28.50 19.95
C GLU A 175 18.51 27.43 19.22
N LYS A 176 18.49 26.19 19.72
CA LYS A 176 17.70 25.09 19.12
C LYS A 176 16.20 25.41 19.09
N THR A 177 15.69 26.03 20.16
CA THR A 177 14.27 26.40 20.24
C THR A 177 13.97 27.58 19.33
N VAL A 178 14.84 28.58 19.25
CA VAL A 178 14.72 29.72 18.34
C VAL A 178 14.69 29.26 16.88
N ASN A 179 15.62 28.41 16.51
CA ASN A 179 15.64 27.82 15.15
C ASN A 179 14.38 27.03 14.84
N LYS A 180 13.87 26.25 15.82
CA LYS A 180 12.61 25.53 15.66
C LYS A 180 11.42 26.47 15.45
N ILE A 181 11.36 27.59 16.19
CA ILE A 181 10.33 28.61 16.02
C ILE A 181 10.37 29.20 14.62
N TYR A 182 11.54 29.66 14.15
CA TYR A 182 11.66 30.27 12.84
C TYR A 182 11.37 29.30 11.69
N ASN A 183 11.90 28.09 11.74
CA ASN A 183 11.65 27.10 10.71
C ASN A 183 10.16 26.74 10.64
N SER A 184 9.54 26.49 11.79
CA SER A 184 8.11 26.19 11.85
C SER A 184 7.25 27.34 11.34
N TYR A 185 7.60 28.59 11.67
CA TYR A 185 6.90 29.77 11.18
C TYR A 185 7.03 29.91 9.66
N GLN A 186 8.25 29.80 9.13
CA GLN A 186 8.50 29.90 7.68
C GLN A 186 7.82 28.82 6.86
N GLU A 187 7.83 27.58 7.37
CA GLU A 187 7.22 26.44 6.69
C GLU A 187 5.69 26.50 6.66
N ASN A 188 5.08 27.13 7.66
CA ASN A 188 3.64 27.05 7.90
C ASN A 188 2.89 28.37 7.79
N VAL A 189 3.57 29.51 7.64
CA VAL A 189 2.95 30.85 7.70
C VAL A 189 1.82 31.02 6.67
N GLU A 190 2.00 30.52 5.44
CA GLU A 190 1.02 30.63 4.36
C GLU A 190 -0.26 29.82 4.62
N ASN A 191 -0.15 28.74 5.38
CA ASN A 191 -1.24 27.83 5.73
C ASN A 191 -1.64 27.89 7.21
N ALA A 192 -1.04 28.80 7.98
CA ALA A 192 -1.16 28.84 9.44
C ALA A 192 -2.60 28.83 9.91
N HIS A 193 -3.48 29.65 9.29
CA HIS A 193 -4.89 29.71 9.65
C HIS A 193 -5.63 28.37 9.48
N TYR A 194 -5.39 27.66 8.38
CA TYR A 194 -6.01 26.35 8.13
C TYR A 194 -5.47 25.29 9.07
N LEU A 195 -4.16 25.30 9.29
CA LEU A 195 -3.49 24.39 10.22
C LEU A 195 -3.99 24.62 11.65
N MET A 196 -4.12 25.89 12.10
CA MET A 196 -4.69 26.23 13.40
C MET A 196 -6.14 25.76 13.52
N THR A 197 -6.97 26.02 12.50
CA THR A 197 -8.36 25.55 12.46
C THR A 197 -8.45 24.03 12.59
N LEU A 198 -7.63 23.28 11.84
CA LEU A 198 -7.60 21.82 11.90
C LEU A 198 -7.14 21.30 13.27
N LYS A 199 -6.12 21.93 13.87
CA LYS A 199 -5.65 21.60 15.22
C LYS A 199 -6.71 21.89 16.29
N GLN A 200 -7.38 23.04 16.24
CA GLN A 200 -8.48 23.38 17.14
C GLN A 200 -9.65 22.39 17.05
N LEU A 201 -9.93 21.89 15.84
CA LEU A 201 -10.89 20.80 15.62
C LEU A 201 -10.39 19.46 16.16
N GLY A 202 -9.13 19.34 16.56
CA GLY A 202 -8.56 18.10 17.12
C GLY A 202 -7.90 17.15 16.13
N PHE A 203 -7.60 17.61 14.91
CA PHE A 203 -6.82 16.83 13.97
C PHE A 203 -5.36 16.74 14.43
N THR A 204 -4.83 15.51 14.47
CA THR A 204 -3.41 15.25 14.76
C THR A 204 -2.53 15.57 13.55
N ASP A 205 -1.21 15.76 13.75
CA ASP A 205 -0.26 16.00 12.65
C ASP A 205 -0.33 14.93 11.56
N ASN A 206 -0.43 13.66 11.94
CA ASN A 206 -0.61 12.57 11.01
C ASN A 206 -1.91 12.69 10.19
N ALA A 207 -3.00 13.15 10.80
CA ALA A 207 -4.25 13.38 10.11
C ALA A 207 -4.15 14.58 9.16
N ILE A 208 -3.47 15.66 9.56
CA ILE A 208 -3.19 16.83 8.72
C ILE A 208 -2.30 16.47 7.53
N ASN A 209 -1.25 15.68 7.74
CA ASN A 209 -0.40 15.19 6.65
C ASN A 209 -1.19 14.32 5.66
N LYS A 210 -2.14 13.53 6.16
CA LYS A 210 -3.07 12.78 5.29
C LYS A 210 -4.02 13.71 4.53
N LEU A 211 -4.53 14.77 5.15
CA LEU A 211 -5.32 15.81 4.46
C LEU A 211 -4.50 16.48 3.35
N ASN A 212 -3.24 16.85 3.62
CA ASN A 212 -2.33 17.38 2.62
C ASN A 212 -2.15 16.45 1.42
N THR A 213 -2.07 15.14 1.65
CA THR A 213 -1.97 14.14 0.58
C THR A 213 -3.28 14.05 -0.21
N VAL A 214 -4.41 13.92 0.47
CA VAL A 214 -5.75 13.75 -0.13
C VAL A 214 -6.18 14.97 -0.94
N TYR A 215 -5.79 16.18 -0.51
CA TYR A 215 -6.17 17.45 -1.14
C TYR A 215 -5.00 18.13 -1.85
N ASN A 216 -3.93 17.39 -2.20
CA ASN A 216 -2.76 17.90 -2.92
C ASN A 216 -2.18 19.19 -2.32
N LYS A 217 -2.01 19.20 -0.99
CA LYS A 217 -1.56 20.34 -0.17
C LYS A 217 -2.51 21.54 -0.14
N ASN A 218 -3.72 21.42 -0.65
CA ASN A 218 -4.74 22.47 -0.59
C ASN A 218 -5.55 22.37 0.72
N LEU A 219 -5.00 22.89 1.81
CA LEU A 219 -5.67 22.89 3.12
C LEU A 219 -6.92 23.77 3.18
N TYR A 220 -7.02 24.79 2.34
CA TYR A 220 -8.24 25.59 2.20
C TYR A 220 -9.41 24.70 1.79
N GLU A 221 -9.24 23.92 0.74
CA GLU A 221 -10.27 23.00 0.24
C GLU A 221 -10.62 21.94 1.30
N ALA A 222 -9.62 21.40 1.99
CA ALA A 222 -9.83 20.47 3.10
C ALA A 222 -10.72 21.10 4.18
N CYS A 223 -10.45 22.34 4.60
CA CYS A 223 -11.25 23.07 5.58
C CYS A 223 -12.67 23.38 5.08
N GLN A 224 -12.84 23.76 3.81
CA GLN A 224 -14.17 23.99 3.22
C GLN A 224 -14.98 22.68 3.16
N GLN A 225 -14.34 21.57 2.78
CA GLN A 225 -14.99 20.27 2.78
C GLN A 225 -15.40 19.83 4.20
N ILE A 226 -14.53 20.02 5.19
CA ILE A 226 -14.84 19.73 6.59
C ILE A 226 -16.03 20.55 7.08
N LYS A 227 -16.08 21.84 6.75
CA LYS A 227 -17.23 22.71 7.11
C LYS A 227 -18.52 22.29 6.43
N SER A 228 -18.47 21.84 5.18
CA SER A 228 -19.67 21.42 4.44
C SER A 228 -20.13 20.02 4.83
N ASN A 229 -19.20 19.07 4.86
CA ASN A 229 -19.45 17.69 5.25
C ASN A 229 -18.18 17.00 5.72
N ILE A 230 -17.94 17.00 7.03
CA ILE A 230 -16.75 16.33 7.63
C ILE A 230 -16.76 14.82 7.36
N PHE A 231 -17.94 14.20 7.21
CA PHE A 231 -18.07 12.76 7.02
C PHE A 231 -17.53 12.27 5.67
N ASP A 232 -17.35 13.13 4.67
CA ASP A 232 -16.70 12.76 3.41
C ASP A 232 -15.25 12.29 3.61
N LEU A 233 -14.62 12.71 4.70
CA LEU A 233 -13.29 12.22 5.08
C LEU A 233 -13.27 10.73 5.39
N VAL A 234 -14.37 10.16 5.87
CA VAL A 234 -14.48 8.71 6.14
C VAL A 234 -14.33 7.92 4.84
N PHE A 235 -14.97 8.37 3.76
CA PHE A 235 -14.83 7.76 2.43
C PHE A 235 -13.44 7.96 1.80
N LYS A 236 -12.65 8.88 2.35
CA LYS A 236 -11.24 9.09 2.01
C LYS A 236 -10.29 8.36 2.98
N GLY A 237 -10.82 7.42 3.76
CA GLY A 237 -10.08 6.53 4.64
C GLY A 237 -9.71 7.10 6.02
N PHE A 238 -10.35 8.19 6.47
CA PHE A 238 -10.21 8.66 7.84
C PHE A 238 -11.06 7.80 8.79
N ARG A 239 -10.62 7.66 10.02
CA ARG A 239 -11.31 6.86 11.04
C ARG A 239 -12.61 7.54 11.46
N LEU A 240 -13.72 6.79 11.36
CA LEU A 240 -15.06 7.29 11.69
C LEU A 240 -15.17 7.74 13.16
N ASP A 241 -14.59 7.01 14.10
CA ASP A 241 -14.62 7.35 15.53
C ASP A 241 -13.96 8.71 15.82
N ILE A 242 -12.87 9.04 15.14
CA ILE A 242 -12.20 10.34 15.26
C ILE A 242 -13.06 11.44 14.64
N ILE A 243 -13.56 11.22 13.42
CA ILE A 243 -14.39 12.19 12.70
C ILE A 243 -15.70 12.46 13.45
N ASP A 244 -16.33 11.42 13.97
CA ASP A 244 -17.55 11.52 14.75
C ASP A 244 -17.34 12.27 16.08
N ASN A 245 -16.24 12.01 16.77
CA ASN A 245 -15.90 12.77 17.98
C ASN A 245 -15.68 14.26 17.67
N ILE A 246 -14.95 14.59 16.59
CA ILE A 246 -14.78 15.99 16.16
C ILE A 246 -16.13 16.63 15.84
N PHE A 247 -17.00 15.96 15.09
CA PHE A 247 -18.31 16.44 14.73
C PHE A 247 -19.18 16.76 15.96
N LEU A 248 -19.26 15.82 16.90
CA LEU A 248 -20.10 15.96 18.08
C LEU A 248 -19.52 16.92 19.14
N SER A 249 -18.19 16.93 19.35
CA SER A 249 -17.56 17.68 20.47
C SER A 249 -17.00 19.04 20.08
N LYS A 250 -16.65 19.27 18.81
CA LYS A 250 -16.03 20.51 18.33
C LYS A 250 -16.87 21.28 17.32
N MET A 251 -17.78 20.60 16.62
CA MET A 251 -18.66 21.23 15.65
C MET A 251 -20.12 21.28 16.11
N GLU A 252 -20.40 20.87 17.37
CA GLU A 252 -21.73 20.84 17.99
C GLU A 252 -22.79 20.13 17.13
N GLY A 253 -22.34 19.04 16.46
CA GLY A 253 -23.16 18.29 15.50
C GLY A 253 -24.27 17.48 16.16
N ASP A 254 -25.37 17.26 15.43
CA ASP A 254 -26.48 16.41 15.88
C ASP A 254 -26.19 14.93 15.68
N LYS A 255 -26.44 14.11 16.69
CA LYS A 255 -26.35 12.63 16.60
C LYS A 255 -27.26 12.02 15.56
N ARG A 256 -28.34 12.72 15.15
CA ARG A 256 -29.30 12.30 14.12
C ARG A 256 -28.97 12.82 12.72
N ASP A 257 -27.84 13.46 12.52
CA ASP A 257 -27.42 13.97 11.21
C ASP A 257 -27.39 12.84 10.16
N GLU A 258 -28.08 13.03 9.04
CA GLU A 258 -28.20 12.03 7.98
C GLU A 258 -26.82 11.63 7.42
N ARG A 259 -25.88 12.55 7.32
CA ARG A 259 -24.49 12.31 6.84
C ARG A 259 -23.72 11.38 7.77
N ARG A 260 -23.95 11.52 9.07
CA ARG A 260 -23.42 10.65 10.12
C ARG A 260 -23.96 9.23 9.96
N LEU A 261 -25.27 9.08 9.79
CA LEU A 261 -25.93 7.79 9.59
C LEU A 261 -25.43 7.07 8.33
N GLU A 262 -25.25 7.80 7.23
CA GLU A 262 -24.66 7.28 5.99
C GLU A 262 -23.28 6.66 6.24
N CYS A 263 -22.42 7.35 6.98
CA CYS A 263 -21.08 6.84 7.30
C CYS A 263 -21.10 5.63 8.21
N TYR A 264 -21.95 5.60 9.23
CA TYR A 264 -22.08 4.43 10.09
C TYR A 264 -22.61 3.22 9.33
N THR A 265 -23.61 3.42 8.46
CA THR A 265 -24.15 2.36 7.60
C THR A 265 -23.09 1.82 6.64
N TYR A 266 -22.40 2.72 5.92
CA TYR A 266 -21.31 2.33 5.03
C TYR A 266 -20.20 1.59 5.77
N LYS A 267 -19.80 2.10 6.94
CA LYS A 267 -18.75 1.48 7.74
C LYS A 267 -19.17 0.10 8.23
N ALA A 268 -20.41 -0.08 8.69
CA ALA A 268 -20.91 -1.39 9.11
C ALA A 268 -20.82 -2.44 8.01
N ILE A 269 -21.17 -2.06 6.75
CA ILE A 269 -20.99 -2.94 5.59
C ILE A 269 -19.51 -3.24 5.38
N ASN A 270 -18.68 -2.20 5.31
CA ASN A 270 -17.27 -2.35 4.99
C ASN A 270 -16.52 -3.16 6.06
N ASP A 271 -16.82 -2.97 7.34
CA ASP A 271 -16.17 -3.69 8.43
C ASP A 271 -16.50 -5.18 8.37
N VAL A 272 -17.76 -5.56 8.16
CA VAL A 272 -18.15 -6.96 8.03
C VAL A 272 -17.50 -7.61 6.82
N LEU A 273 -17.50 -6.94 5.66
CA LEU A 273 -16.86 -7.45 4.45
C LEU A 273 -15.35 -7.67 4.67
N TYR A 274 -14.71 -6.77 5.41
CA TYR A 274 -13.27 -6.84 5.66
C TYR A 274 -12.92 -7.85 6.76
N GLU A 275 -13.72 -7.92 7.85
CA GLU A 275 -13.47 -8.82 8.97
C GLU A 275 -13.75 -10.29 8.61
N ASP A 276 -14.80 -10.54 7.82
CA ASP A 276 -15.19 -11.87 7.39
C ASP A 276 -14.55 -12.30 6.06
N PHE A 277 -13.76 -11.42 5.45
CA PHE A 277 -13.12 -11.63 4.14
C PHE A 277 -14.12 -11.96 3.00
N GLU A 278 -15.32 -11.41 3.06
CA GLU A 278 -16.37 -11.58 2.06
C GLU A 278 -16.42 -10.39 1.10
N SER A 279 -16.77 -10.59 -0.18
CA SER A 279 -17.01 -9.48 -1.11
C SER A 279 -18.42 -8.94 -1.07
N PHE A 280 -19.36 -9.64 -0.45
CA PHE A 280 -20.76 -9.24 -0.28
C PHE A 280 -21.38 -9.98 0.90
N ILE A 281 -22.44 -9.42 1.46
CA ILE A 281 -23.25 -10.07 2.50
C ILE A 281 -24.71 -10.09 2.07
N SER A 282 -25.50 -11.05 2.59
CA SER A 282 -26.94 -11.05 2.34
C SER A 282 -27.61 -9.85 3.01
N ILE A 283 -28.63 -9.27 2.35
CA ILE A 283 -29.41 -8.18 2.93
C ILE A 283 -30.02 -8.60 4.29
N SER A 284 -30.45 -9.84 4.41
CA SER A 284 -30.99 -10.37 5.69
C SER A 284 -29.95 -10.38 6.82
N ARG A 285 -28.68 -10.66 6.52
CA ARG A 285 -27.59 -10.59 7.50
C ARG A 285 -27.25 -9.14 7.82
N PHE A 286 -27.17 -8.28 6.80
CA PHE A 286 -26.93 -6.85 6.97
C PHE A 286 -27.94 -6.20 7.92
N MET A 287 -29.23 -6.47 7.72
CA MET A 287 -30.32 -5.92 8.55
C MET A 287 -30.25 -6.36 10.02
N ARG A 288 -29.61 -7.49 10.32
CA ARG A 288 -29.39 -8.02 11.68
C ARG A 288 -28.07 -7.60 12.32
N LEU A 289 -27.29 -6.75 11.69
CA LEU A 289 -26.09 -6.22 12.34
C LEU A 289 -26.49 -5.31 13.50
N PRO A 290 -25.92 -5.48 14.71
CA PRO A 290 -26.33 -4.70 15.88
C PRO A 290 -26.26 -3.19 15.68
N VAL A 291 -25.28 -2.71 14.90
CA VAL A 291 -25.15 -1.29 14.53
C VAL A 291 -26.31 -0.84 13.67
N ILE A 292 -26.80 -1.67 12.75
CA ILE A 292 -27.90 -1.37 11.82
C ILE A 292 -29.23 -1.43 12.56
N GLU A 293 -29.48 -2.47 13.36
CA GLU A 293 -30.69 -2.57 14.19
C GLU A 293 -30.83 -1.36 15.11
N ASN A 294 -29.75 -1.01 15.86
CA ASN A 294 -29.74 0.18 16.69
C ASN A 294 -29.96 1.50 15.90
N THR A 295 -29.46 1.56 14.68
CA THR A 295 -29.67 2.75 13.82
C THR A 295 -31.14 2.86 13.45
N ILE A 296 -31.75 1.77 12.99
CA ILE A 296 -33.18 1.73 12.62
C ILE A 296 -34.06 2.09 13.82
N ASP A 297 -33.79 1.52 14.99
CA ASP A 297 -34.54 1.80 16.22
C ASP A 297 -34.48 3.28 16.62
N ASN A 298 -33.35 3.95 16.37
CA ASN A 298 -33.15 5.35 16.74
C ASN A 298 -33.76 6.36 15.74
N VAL A 299 -33.79 6.04 14.44
CA VAL A 299 -34.21 7.01 13.40
C VAL A 299 -35.44 6.57 12.63
N GLY A 300 -35.83 5.29 12.72
CA GLY A 300 -36.94 4.70 12.01
C GLY A 300 -36.68 4.31 10.55
N ASP A 301 -37.40 3.31 10.07
CA ASP A 301 -37.22 2.71 8.72
C ASP A 301 -37.21 3.72 7.58
N LYS A 302 -38.06 4.74 7.64
CA LYS A 302 -38.18 5.73 6.56
C LYS A 302 -36.88 6.54 6.35
N ILE A 303 -36.25 6.96 7.43
CA ILE A 303 -34.99 7.74 7.36
C ILE A 303 -33.86 6.81 6.97
N PHE A 304 -33.83 5.60 7.52
CA PHE A 304 -32.84 4.59 7.18
C PHE A 304 -32.87 4.21 5.68
N ASN A 305 -34.06 3.94 5.14
CA ASN A 305 -34.22 3.64 3.70
C ASN A 305 -33.78 4.80 2.80
N LYS A 306 -34.09 6.05 3.19
CA LYS A 306 -33.57 7.23 2.47
C LYS A 306 -32.03 7.30 2.50
N CYS A 307 -31.42 6.92 3.61
CA CYS A 307 -29.96 6.82 3.73
C CYS A 307 -29.38 5.75 2.78
N ILE A 308 -29.98 4.57 2.71
CA ILE A 308 -29.60 3.50 1.78
C ILE A 308 -29.72 3.98 0.32
N ASP A 309 -30.87 4.55 -0.06
CA ASP A 309 -31.10 5.07 -1.42
C ASP A 309 -30.05 6.11 -1.81
N LYS A 310 -29.66 6.99 -0.88
CA LYS A 310 -28.62 7.98 -1.09
C LYS A 310 -27.24 7.34 -1.27
N LEU A 311 -26.87 6.36 -0.43
CA LEU A 311 -25.62 5.65 -0.56
C LEU A 311 -25.52 4.90 -1.91
N ILE A 312 -26.62 4.35 -2.41
CA ILE A 312 -26.68 3.72 -3.75
C ILE A 312 -26.51 4.79 -4.84
N LYS A 313 -27.28 5.90 -4.77
CA LYS A 313 -27.20 7.00 -5.73
C LYS A 313 -25.80 7.61 -5.82
N ASP A 314 -25.15 7.77 -4.68
CA ASP A 314 -23.79 8.33 -4.56
C ASP A 314 -22.68 7.30 -4.84
N ARG A 315 -23.07 6.11 -5.30
CA ARG A 315 -22.14 4.99 -5.62
C ARG A 315 -21.19 4.65 -4.47
N LYS A 316 -21.72 4.61 -3.26
CA LYS A 316 -20.96 4.15 -2.08
C LYS A 316 -21.20 2.67 -1.83
N ILE A 317 -22.42 2.21 -2.00
CA ILE A 317 -22.81 0.81 -1.89
C ILE A 317 -23.50 0.34 -3.17
N TYR A 318 -23.61 -0.97 -3.32
CA TYR A 318 -24.28 -1.61 -4.44
C TYR A 318 -25.13 -2.79 -3.96
N ILE A 319 -26.35 -2.94 -4.51
CA ILE A 319 -27.24 -4.07 -4.25
C ILE A 319 -27.20 -5.00 -5.47
N ILE A 320 -26.89 -6.27 -5.20
CA ILE A 320 -26.76 -7.31 -6.21
C ILE A 320 -28.01 -8.18 -6.18
N GLU A 321 -28.75 -8.22 -7.31
CA GLU A 321 -29.96 -9.07 -7.51
C GLU A 321 -30.98 -8.98 -6.38
N ASP A 322 -31.12 -7.84 -5.72
CA ASP A 322 -31.98 -7.58 -4.56
C ASP A 322 -31.79 -8.56 -3.38
N LYS A 323 -30.63 -9.24 -3.35
CA LYS A 323 -30.31 -10.28 -2.35
C LYS A 323 -29.09 -9.96 -1.51
N TYR A 324 -28.11 -9.29 -2.10
CA TYR A 324 -26.83 -9.03 -1.47
C TYR A 324 -26.48 -7.56 -1.50
N ILE A 325 -25.71 -7.12 -0.53
CA ILE A 325 -25.18 -5.76 -0.43
C ILE A 325 -23.66 -5.79 -0.32
N THR A 326 -23.02 -4.83 -0.96
CA THR A 326 -21.56 -4.65 -0.95
C THR A 326 -21.21 -3.17 -1.09
N THR A 327 -19.91 -2.83 -0.94
CA THR A 327 -19.44 -1.50 -1.32
C THR A 327 -19.32 -1.40 -2.85
N TYR A 328 -19.59 -0.21 -3.40
CA TYR A 328 -19.47 0.01 -4.85
C TYR A 328 -18.05 -0.22 -5.36
N GLY A 329 -17.03 0.07 -4.52
CA GLY A 329 -15.62 -0.17 -4.85
C GLY A 329 -15.33 -1.64 -5.13
N ILE A 330 -15.76 -2.54 -4.23
CA ILE A 330 -15.59 -3.99 -4.39
C ILE A 330 -16.34 -4.49 -5.63
N TYR A 331 -17.63 -4.09 -5.79
CA TYR A 331 -18.41 -4.47 -6.96
C TYR A 331 -17.75 -4.06 -8.27
N ASN A 332 -17.34 -2.80 -8.37
CA ASN A 332 -16.73 -2.26 -9.59
C ASN A 332 -15.36 -2.89 -9.88
N CYS A 333 -14.58 -3.21 -8.85
CA CYS A 333 -13.32 -3.93 -8.99
C CYS A 333 -13.54 -5.31 -9.63
N ASP A 334 -14.41 -6.15 -9.04
CA ASP A 334 -14.63 -7.51 -9.50
C ASP A 334 -15.27 -7.56 -10.89
N VAL A 335 -16.21 -6.64 -11.19
CA VAL A 335 -16.80 -6.49 -12.53
C VAL A 335 -15.76 -6.14 -13.60
N ASN A 336 -14.87 -5.18 -13.29
CA ASN A 336 -13.84 -4.78 -14.24
C ASN A 336 -12.74 -5.85 -14.38
N LEU A 337 -12.40 -6.55 -13.30
CA LEU A 337 -11.50 -7.70 -13.35
C LEU A 337 -12.08 -8.81 -14.24
N TYR A 338 -13.36 -9.14 -14.08
CA TYR A 338 -14.05 -10.11 -14.94
C TYR A 338 -14.03 -9.69 -16.42
N ARG A 339 -14.31 -8.41 -16.71
CA ARG A 339 -14.23 -7.88 -18.08
C ARG A 339 -12.83 -8.01 -18.68
N ASN A 340 -11.79 -7.71 -17.91
CA ASN A 340 -10.41 -7.85 -18.36
C ASN A 340 -10.02 -9.31 -18.57
N LEU A 341 -10.37 -10.21 -17.66
CA LEU A 341 -10.14 -11.63 -17.81
C LEU A 341 -10.84 -12.17 -19.07
N ARG A 342 -12.10 -11.80 -19.32
CA ARG A 342 -12.83 -12.17 -20.53
C ARG A 342 -12.17 -11.62 -21.79
N ARG A 343 -11.68 -10.38 -21.78
CA ARG A 343 -10.94 -9.77 -22.89
C ARG A 343 -9.67 -10.57 -23.22
N LEU A 344 -8.92 -10.96 -22.20
CA LEU A 344 -7.66 -11.68 -22.37
C LEU A 344 -7.89 -13.15 -22.81
N ILE A 345 -8.92 -13.81 -22.27
CA ILE A 345 -9.28 -15.19 -22.62
C ILE A 345 -9.77 -15.28 -24.08
N ASN A 346 -10.58 -14.32 -24.52
CA ASN A 346 -11.15 -14.32 -25.87
C ASN A 346 -10.21 -13.72 -26.94
N GLY A 347 -9.03 -13.25 -26.56
CA GLY A 347 -8.05 -12.70 -27.48
C GLY A 347 -7.36 -13.77 -28.32
N ASP A 348 -7.09 -13.44 -29.59
CA ASP A 348 -6.37 -14.33 -30.47
C ASP A 348 -4.94 -14.60 -30.00
N ASN A 349 -4.48 -15.83 -30.18
CA ASN A 349 -3.12 -16.22 -29.81
C ASN A 349 -2.12 -15.62 -30.81
N LYS A 350 -1.30 -14.67 -30.37
CA LYS A 350 -0.23 -14.09 -31.19
C LYS A 350 0.90 -15.08 -31.49
N SER A 351 0.94 -16.25 -30.82
CA SER A 351 2.07 -17.19 -30.78
C SER A 351 1.75 -18.55 -31.41
N ASN A 352 0.89 -18.65 -32.44
CA ASN A 352 0.65 -19.90 -33.13
C ASN A 352 1.84 -20.21 -34.07
N VAL A 353 2.82 -20.95 -33.55
CA VAL A 353 3.89 -21.53 -34.37
C VAL A 353 3.63 -23.03 -34.49
N ASP A 354 3.69 -23.53 -35.67
CA ASP A 354 3.58 -24.96 -35.94
C ASP A 354 4.91 -25.66 -35.54
N ILE A 355 5.01 -26.03 -34.27
CA ILE A 355 6.23 -26.55 -33.65
C ILE A 355 5.96 -27.91 -33.05
N ASP A 356 6.88 -28.84 -33.24
CA ASP A 356 6.91 -30.09 -32.51
C ASP A 356 7.39 -29.89 -31.08
N ILE A 357 6.43 -29.54 -30.17
CA ILE A 357 6.69 -29.25 -28.76
C ILE A 357 7.36 -30.43 -28.06
N ASP A 358 7.10 -31.69 -28.47
CA ASP A 358 7.75 -32.85 -27.89
C ASP A 358 9.24 -32.85 -28.13
N LYS A 359 9.68 -32.51 -29.33
CA LYS A 359 11.11 -32.37 -29.66
C LYS A 359 11.78 -31.25 -28.85
N GLU A 360 11.10 -30.14 -28.65
CA GLU A 360 11.62 -29.03 -27.83
C GLU A 360 11.79 -29.44 -26.36
N ILE A 361 10.85 -30.19 -25.82
CA ILE A 361 10.95 -30.74 -24.47
C ILE A 361 12.09 -31.77 -24.40
N ASP A 362 12.17 -32.69 -25.35
CA ASP A 362 13.25 -33.69 -25.38
C ASP A 362 14.64 -33.04 -25.45
N TYR A 363 14.79 -32.00 -26.26
CA TYR A 363 16.01 -31.20 -26.31
C TYR A 363 16.37 -30.58 -24.96
N GLU A 364 15.40 -29.95 -24.23
CA GLU A 364 15.65 -29.38 -22.90
C GLU A 364 16.00 -30.47 -21.88
N GLU A 365 15.33 -31.61 -21.90
CA GLU A 365 15.66 -32.76 -21.06
C GLU A 365 17.10 -33.24 -21.26
N GLU A 366 17.54 -33.36 -22.51
CA GLU A 366 18.93 -33.73 -22.86
C GLU A 366 19.92 -32.67 -22.44
N ARG A 367 19.66 -31.39 -22.75
CA ARG A 367 20.52 -30.25 -22.39
C ARG A 367 20.78 -30.13 -20.88
N LEU A 368 19.74 -30.41 -20.07
CA LEU A 368 19.81 -30.32 -18.61
C LEU A 368 20.17 -31.63 -17.92
N GLY A 369 20.21 -32.73 -18.64
CA GLY A 369 20.48 -34.06 -18.09
C GLY A 369 19.40 -34.56 -17.13
N VAL A 370 18.14 -34.17 -17.36
CA VAL A 370 16.99 -34.49 -16.49
C VAL A 370 15.86 -35.13 -17.27
N LYS A 371 14.94 -35.79 -16.56
CA LYS A 371 13.68 -36.26 -17.14
C LYS A 371 12.51 -35.64 -16.39
N LEU A 372 11.60 -35.01 -17.14
CA LEU A 372 10.35 -34.54 -16.60
C LEU A 372 9.41 -35.71 -16.26
N ASN A 373 8.70 -35.63 -15.17
CA ASN A 373 7.58 -36.52 -14.94
C ASN A 373 6.41 -36.18 -15.90
N LYS A 374 5.46 -37.09 -15.99
CA LYS A 374 4.31 -36.95 -16.89
C LYS A 374 3.52 -35.65 -16.64
N GLY A 375 3.34 -35.27 -15.39
CA GLY A 375 2.62 -34.02 -15.00
C GLY A 375 3.35 -32.77 -15.48
N GLN A 376 4.68 -32.72 -15.25
CA GLN A 376 5.52 -31.61 -15.69
C GLN A 376 5.55 -31.49 -17.22
N ARG A 377 5.76 -32.61 -17.94
CA ARG A 377 5.78 -32.62 -19.39
C ARG A 377 4.46 -32.15 -19.98
N ASN A 378 3.33 -32.66 -19.47
CA ASN A 378 2.00 -32.19 -19.90
C ASN A 378 1.78 -30.69 -19.59
N CYS A 379 2.27 -30.20 -18.46
CA CYS A 379 2.19 -28.80 -18.11
C CYS A 379 2.96 -27.92 -19.11
N VAL A 380 4.21 -28.28 -19.44
CA VAL A 380 5.00 -27.55 -20.45
C VAL A 380 4.25 -27.48 -21.78
N LYS A 381 3.78 -28.62 -22.30
CA LYS A 381 2.99 -28.68 -23.54
C LYS A 381 1.78 -27.74 -23.48
N SER A 382 1.06 -27.83 -22.40
CA SER A 382 -0.21 -27.13 -22.24
C SER A 382 -0.01 -25.62 -22.15
N VAL A 383 1.02 -25.14 -21.42
CA VAL A 383 1.35 -23.71 -21.32
C VAL A 383 1.83 -23.15 -22.66
N LEU A 384 2.64 -23.91 -23.40
CA LEU A 384 3.12 -23.47 -24.72
C LEU A 384 1.98 -23.34 -25.75
N THR A 385 0.93 -24.18 -25.67
CA THR A 385 -0.19 -24.16 -26.60
C THR A 385 -1.33 -23.20 -26.28
N HIS A 386 -1.42 -22.74 -25.03
CA HIS A 386 -2.51 -21.84 -24.57
C HIS A 386 -2.03 -20.44 -24.23
N ASN A 387 -2.88 -19.43 -24.45
CA ASN A 387 -2.56 -18.05 -24.10
C ASN A 387 -2.56 -17.83 -22.59
N ILE A 388 -3.52 -18.38 -21.88
CA ILE A 388 -3.66 -18.20 -20.44
C ILE A 388 -3.64 -19.56 -19.76
N SER A 389 -2.75 -19.70 -18.81
CA SER A 389 -2.56 -20.93 -18.06
C SER A 389 -2.45 -20.67 -16.56
N LEU A 390 -2.97 -21.59 -15.77
CA LEU A 390 -2.83 -21.61 -14.32
C LEU A 390 -2.05 -22.86 -13.94
N LEU A 391 -0.85 -22.68 -13.36
CA LEU A 391 0.00 -23.75 -12.84
C LEU A 391 -0.13 -23.81 -11.33
N THR A 392 -0.70 -24.87 -10.79
CA THR A 392 -0.85 -25.09 -9.36
C THR A 392 -0.05 -26.28 -8.85
N GLY A 393 0.27 -26.28 -7.57
CA GLY A 393 0.93 -27.40 -6.90
C GLY A 393 1.50 -27.05 -5.54
N GLY A 394 1.73 -28.03 -4.71
CA GLY A 394 2.32 -27.87 -3.38
C GLY A 394 3.79 -27.49 -3.39
N GLY A 395 4.40 -27.43 -2.21
CA GLY A 395 5.85 -27.30 -2.07
C GLY A 395 6.58 -28.54 -2.62
N GLY A 396 7.72 -28.33 -3.29
CA GLY A 396 8.61 -29.41 -3.74
C GLY A 396 8.14 -30.24 -4.96
N VAL A 397 7.05 -29.86 -5.65
CA VAL A 397 6.57 -30.55 -6.86
C VAL A 397 7.22 -30.05 -8.15
N GLY A 398 8.11 -29.01 -8.06
CA GLY A 398 8.87 -28.52 -9.20
C GLY A 398 8.19 -27.47 -10.07
N LYS A 399 7.31 -26.61 -9.50
CA LYS A 399 6.68 -25.50 -10.23
C LYS A 399 7.71 -24.58 -10.91
N THR A 400 8.70 -24.09 -10.15
CA THR A 400 9.75 -23.21 -10.67
C THR A 400 10.65 -23.90 -11.68
N PHE A 401 10.93 -25.19 -11.48
CA PHE A 401 11.67 -25.99 -12.45
C PHE A 401 10.91 -26.09 -13.77
N THR A 402 9.61 -26.39 -13.73
CA THR A 402 8.74 -26.44 -14.91
C THR A 402 8.65 -25.08 -15.62
N LEU A 403 8.58 -23.96 -14.84
CA LEU A 403 8.65 -22.61 -15.38
C LEU A 403 9.93 -22.36 -16.17
N ASN A 404 11.09 -22.78 -15.63
CA ASN A 404 12.38 -22.60 -16.32
C ASN A 404 12.43 -23.33 -17.67
N ILE A 405 11.90 -24.54 -17.75
CA ILE A 405 11.78 -25.29 -19.01
C ILE A 405 10.93 -24.50 -20.03
N ILE A 406 9.78 -23.99 -19.58
CA ILE A 406 8.88 -23.18 -20.43
C ILE A 406 9.61 -21.94 -20.96
N LEU A 407 10.25 -21.18 -20.08
CA LEU A 407 10.96 -19.95 -20.46
C LEU A 407 12.12 -20.23 -21.41
N ASN A 408 12.90 -21.29 -21.19
CA ASN A 408 14.00 -21.67 -22.07
C ASN A 408 13.53 -22.09 -23.47
N ILE A 409 12.43 -22.83 -23.54
CA ILE A 409 11.80 -23.18 -24.84
C ILE A 409 11.32 -21.89 -25.53
N MET A 410 10.65 -20.99 -24.83
CA MET A 410 10.16 -19.73 -25.40
C MET A 410 11.30 -18.85 -25.92
N ASP A 411 12.45 -18.76 -25.24
CA ASP A 411 13.63 -18.05 -25.73
C ASP A 411 14.13 -18.58 -27.08
N ARG A 412 14.08 -19.89 -27.28
CA ARG A 412 14.51 -20.48 -28.55
C ARG A 412 13.52 -20.30 -29.68
N LEU A 413 12.24 -20.24 -29.32
CA LEU A 413 11.17 -20.16 -30.33
C LEU A 413 10.93 -18.72 -30.80
N TYR A 414 11.21 -17.75 -29.95
CA TYR A 414 10.93 -16.34 -30.21
C TYR A 414 12.18 -15.50 -29.89
N GLU A 415 12.74 -14.84 -30.90
CA GLU A 415 13.90 -13.98 -30.70
C GLU A 415 13.64 -12.60 -31.33
N PRO A 416 13.60 -11.50 -30.57
CA PRO A 416 13.76 -11.45 -29.12
C PRO A 416 12.50 -11.88 -28.36
N PHE A 417 12.65 -12.57 -27.21
CA PHE A 417 11.57 -12.90 -26.28
C PHE A 417 11.67 -12.03 -25.03
N LEU A 418 10.63 -11.31 -24.69
CA LEU A 418 10.55 -10.33 -23.60
C LEU A 418 9.55 -10.76 -22.53
N PRO A 419 9.91 -11.69 -21.62
CA PRO A 419 9.03 -12.07 -20.53
C PRO A 419 9.06 -11.03 -19.40
N THR A 420 7.91 -10.77 -18.77
CA THR A 420 7.80 -10.02 -17.53
C THR A 420 7.47 -10.97 -16.38
N LEU A 421 8.41 -11.16 -15.46
CA LEU A 421 8.25 -12.01 -14.29
C LEU A 421 7.94 -11.16 -13.06
N VAL A 422 6.79 -11.43 -12.40
CA VAL A 422 6.36 -10.64 -11.24
C VAL A 422 5.90 -11.51 -10.08
N ALA A 423 6.06 -10.97 -8.86
CA ALA A 423 5.47 -11.49 -7.64
C ALA A 423 4.95 -10.34 -6.77
N LEU A 424 4.16 -10.63 -5.73
CA LEU A 424 3.60 -9.59 -4.87
C LEU A 424 4.67 -8.89 -4.03
N SER A 425 5.62 -9.64 -3.46
CA SER A 425 6.63 -9.11 -2.53
C SER A 425 8.02 -9.06 -3.14
N GLY A 426 8.87 -8.14 -2.65
CA GLY A 426 10.28 -8.06 -3.07
C GLY A 426 11.07 -9.33 -2.78
N LYS A 427 10.73 -10.04 -1.68
CA LYS A 427 11.37 -11.31 -1.33
C LYS A 427 10.99 -12.42 -2.32
N ALA A 428 9.71 -12.54 -2.66
CA ALA A 428 9.24 -13.54 -3.63
C ALA A 428 9.81 -13.25 -5.04
N SER A 429 9.83 -11.99 -5.47
CA SER A 429 10.44 -11.62 -6.76
C SER A 429 11.95 -11.87 -6.78
N GLY A 430 12.66 -11.69 -5.65
CA GLY A 430 14.07 -12.05 -5.54
C GLY A 430 14.32 -13.56 -5.69
N VAL A 431 13.52 -14.39 -5.02
CA VAL A 431 13.57 -15.85 -5.18
C VAL A 431 13.24 -16.28 -6.61
N LEU A 432 12.24 -15.65 -7.24
CA LEU A 432 11.88 -15.90 -8.63
C LEU A 432 13.05 -15.54 -9.57
N ALA A 433 13.67 -14.37 -9.38
CA ALA A 433 14.82 -13.95 -10.17
C ALA A 433 16.03 -14.90 -10.04
N GLU A 434 16.40 -15.27 -8.80
CA GLU A 434 17.49 -16.22 -8.52
C GLU A 434 17.20 -17.59 -9.15
N SER A 435 16.01 -18.12 -8.97
CA SER A 435 15.65 -19.47 -9.44
C SER A 435 15.47 -19.58 -10.94
N THR A 436 15.12 -18.47 -11.62
CA THR A 436 14.99 -18.44 -13.10
C THR A 436 16.23 -17.88 -13.81
N ASN A 437 17.18 -17.33 -13.06
CA ASN A 437 18.31 -16.55 -13.57
C ASN A 437 17.88 -15.45 -14.56
N ARG A 438 16.75 -14.77 -14.25
CA ARG A 438 16.14 -13.71 -15.08
C ARG A 438 15.74 -12.54 -14.18
N GLU A 439 15.57 -11.38 -14.77
CA GLU A 439 15.00 -10.24 -14.04
C GLU A 439 13.55 -10.55 -13.62
N ALA A 440 13.28 -10.33 -12.35
CA ALA A 440 11.93 -10.37 -11.80
C ALA A 440 11.71 -9.19 -10.85
N SER A 441 10.49 -8.72 -10.73
CA SER A 441 10.17 -7.56 -9.91
C SER A 441 8.86 -7.74 -9.15
N THR A 442 8.56 -6.79 -8.24
CA THR A 442 7.23 -6.75 -7.67
C THR A 442 6.23 -6.22 -8.70
N ILE A 443 4.95 -6.63 -8.58
CA ILE A 443 3.86 -6.12 -9.45
C ILE A 443 3.86 -4.59 -9.45
N HIS A 444 3.98 -3.95 -8.29
CA HIS A 444 4.02 -2.48 -8.19
C HIS A 444 5.18 -1.87 -8.99
N ARG A 445 6.36 -2.49 -8.94
CA ARG A 445 7.53 -1.99 -9.68
C ARG A 445 7.36 -2.21 -11.19
N ALA A 446 6.85 -3.37 -11.60
CA ALA A 446 6.56 -3.65 -13.01
C ALA A 446 5.55 -2.65 -13.59
N LEU A 447 4.55 -2.25 -12.81
CA LEU A 447 3.58 -1.22 -13.19
C LEU A 447 4.10 0.22 -13.07
N GLY A 448 5.36 0.44 -12.63
CA GLY A 448 5.94 1.76 -12.48
C GLY A 448 5.25 2.61 -11.40
N PHE A 449 4.93 2.02 -10.23
CA PHE A 449 4.26 2.73 -9.15
C PHE A 449 5.09 3.88 -8.60
N SER A 450 4.57 5.10 -8.72
CA SER A 450 5.19 6.32 -8.19
C SER A 450 4.12 7.34 -7.80
N GLY A 451 4.29 7.98 -6.63
CA GLY A 451 3.41 9.05 -6.18
C GLY A 451 1.92 8.67 -6.05
N GLY A 452 1.60 7.38 -5.84
CA GLY A 452 0.22 6.88 -5.73
C GLY A 452 -0.43 6.47 -7.07
N PHE A 453 0.32 6.49 -8.18
CA PHE A 453 -0.17 6.14 -9.51
C PHE A 453 0.70 5.07 -10.16
N PHE A 454 0.10 4.29 -11.06
CA PHE A 454 0.80 3.38 -11.95
C PHE A 454 1.12 4.06 -13.28
N MET A 455 2.35 3.88 -13.77
CA MET A 455 2.79 4.40 -15.06
C MET A 455 2.20 3.59 -16.23
N TYR A 456 2.06 2.28 -16.01
CA TYR A 456 1.50 1.36 -17.00
C TYR A 456 0.05 1.04 -16.65
N ASP A 457 -0.82 1.19 -17.64
CA ASP A 457 -2.26 0.92 -17.58
C ASP A 457 -2.82 0.58 -18.97
N LYS A 458 -4.14 0.58 -19.11
CA LYS A 458 -4.80 0.33 -20.40
C LYS A 458 -4.44 1.33 -21.51
N THR A 459 -3.98 2.53 -21.17
CA THR A 459 -3.60 3.59 -22.13
C THR A 459 -2.12 3.57 -22.47
N ASN A 460 -1.31 2.99 -21.59
CA ASN A 460 0.12 2.80 -21.75
C ASN A 460 0.48 1.37 -21.30
N PRO A 461 0.23 0.34 -22.12
CA PRO A 461 0.41 -1.04 -21.69
C PRO A 461 1.88 -1.45 -21.56
N LEU A 462 2.11 -2.46 -20.73
CA LEU A 462 3.41 -3.12 -20.62
C LEU A 462 3.75 -3.84 -21.92
N LYS A 463 4.95 -3.60 -22.44
CA LYS A 463 5.48 -4.34 -23.58
C LYS A 463 6.06 -5.66 -23.07
N THR A 464 5.33 -6.73 -23.24
CA THR A 464 5.74 -8.08 -22.82
C THR A 464 5.10 -9.14 -23.71
N ASP A 465 5.87 -10.17 -24.06
CA ASP A 465 5.38 -11.31 -24.84
C ASP A 465 4.71 -12.34 -23.92
N MET A 466 5.21 -12.44 -22.68
CA MET A 466 4.67 -13.34 -21.67
C MET A 466 4.73 -12.69 -20.29
N LEU A 467 3.60 -12.67 -19.60
CA LEU A 467 3.50 -12.28 -18.20
C LEU A 467 3.47 -13.53 -17.32
N VAL A 468 4.40 -13.65 -16.38
CA VAL A 468 4.42 -14.70 -15.36
C VAL A 468 4.15 -14.06 -14.00
N ILE A 469 3.12 -14.55 -13.31
CA ILE A 469 2.72 -14.07 -11.97
C ILE A 469 2.92 -15.21 -10.99
N ASP A 470 3.95 -15.12 -10.17
CA ASP A 470 4.23 -16.13 -9.13
C ASP A 470 3.56 -15.77 -7.80
N GLU A 471 3.30 -16.80 -6.98
CA GLU A 471 2.56 -16.70 -5.71
C GLU A 471 1.20 -15.97 -5.88
N VAL A 472 0.45 -16.29 -6.94
CA VAL A 472 -0.78 -15.60 -7.34
C VAL A 472 -1.87 -15.65 -6.25
N SER A 473 -1.84 -16.63 -5.35
CA SER A 473 -2.76 -16.74 -4.21
C SER A 473 -2.76 -15.50 -3.29
N MET A 474 -1.65 -14.76 -3.28
CA MET A 474 -1.46 -13.57 -2.44
C MET A 474 -1.93 -12.26 -3.12
N VAL A 475 -2.19 -12.27 -4.42
CA VAL A 475 -2.53 -11.06 -5.19
C VAL A 475 -4.00 -10.73 -4.98
N SER A 476 -4.32 -9.50 -4.54
CA SER A 476 -5.70 -9.06 -4.40
C SER A 476 -6.35 -8.77 -5.75
N ASN A 477 -7.70 -8.76 -5.79
CA ASN A 477 -8.43 -8.48 -7.03
C ASN A 477 -8.15 -7.07 -7.56
N GLU A 478 -7.92 -6.09 -6.68
CA GLU A 478 -7.56 -4.72 -7.08
C GLU A 478 -6.23 -4.69 -7.81
N LEU A 479 -5.18 -5.28 -7.21
CA LEU A 479 -3.85 -5.29 -7.83
C LEU A 479 -3.82 -6.17 -9.09
N MET A 480 -4.61 -7.24 -9.13
CA MET A 480 -4.79 -8.07 -10.32
C MET A 480 -5.48 -7.28 -11.43
N LEU A 481 -6.50 -6.49 -11.11
CA LEU A 481 -7.18 -5.61 -12.06
C LEU A 481 -6.20 -4.60 -12.66
N ASP A 482 -5.40 -3.93 -11.82
CA ASP A 482 -4.41 -2.95 -12.29
C ASP A 482 -3.40 -3.62 -13.23
N LEU A 483 -2.85 -4.78 -12.82
CA LEU A 483 -1.88 -5.53 -13.63
C LEU A 483 -2.46 -5.98 -14.98
N LEU A 484 -3.62 -6.65 -14.97
CA LEU A 484 -4.22 -7.17 -16.20
C LEU A 484 -4.77 -6.06 -17.10
N SER A 485 -5.11 -4.89 -16.55
CA SER A 485 -5.47 -3.71 -17.36
C SER A 485 -4.30 -3.18 -18.16
N ALA A 486 -3.07 -3.32 -17.66
CA ALA A 486 -1.85 -2.91 -18.35
C ALA A 486 -1.34 -3.95 -19.38
N ILE A 487 -2.05 -5.05 -19.59
CA ILE A 487 -1.62 -6.13 -20.50
C ILE A 487 -2.42 -6.08 -21.82
N GLU A 488 -1.71 -6.16 -22.93
CA GLU A 488 -2.32 -6.22 -24.26
C GLU A 488 -3.06 -7.54 -24.49
N THR A 489 -4.12 -7.48 -25.29
CA THR A 489 -4.84 -8.68 -25.74
C THR A 489 -3.93 -9.56 -26.60
N GLY A 490 -3.92 -10.88 -26.33
CA GLY A 490 -3.07 -11.84 -27.03
C GLY A 490 -1.68 -12.06 -26.39
N THR A 491 -1.32 -11.32 -25.34
CA THR A 491 -0.14 -11.61 -24.52
C THR A 491 -0.32 -12.94 -23.78
N LYS A 492 0.72 -13.78 -23.76
CA LYS A 492 0.71 -15.04 -23.01
C LYS A 492 0.77 -14.76 -21.50
N ILE A 493 -0.08 -15.43 -20.72
CA ILE A 493 -0.13 -15.26 -19.27
C ILE A 493 -0.02 -16.59 -18.54
N LEU A 494 0.91 -16.69 -17.60
CA LEU A 494 1.05 -17.83 -16.72
C LEU A 494 0.89 -17.41 -15.26
N PHE A 495 -0.20 -17.84 -14.64
CA PHE A 495 -0.42 -17.74 -13.21
C PHE A 495 0.21 -18.95 -12.51
N ILE A 496 1.00 -18.71 -11.46
CA ILE A 496 1.63 -19.78 -10.67
C ILE A 496 1.25 -19.60 -9.22
N GLY A 497 0.85 -20.69 -8.54
CA GLY A 497 0.50 -20.61 -7.14
C GLY A 497 0.26 -21.94 -6.46
N ASP A 498 -0.19 -21.87 -5.23
CA ASP A 498 -0.62 -23.03 -4.46
C ASP A 498 -2.01 -22.75 -3.86
N GLU A 499 -2.99 -23.49 -4.33
CA GLU A 499 -4.41 -23.35 -3.97
C GLU A 499 -4.73 -23.65 -2.50
N LYS A 500 -3.76 -24.22 -1.77
CA LYS A 500 -3.92 -24.58 -0.35
C LYS A 500 -3.12 -23.65 0.59
N GLN A 501 -2.37 -22.70 0.06
CA GLN A 501 -1.75 -21.64 0.85
C GLN A 501 -2.77 -20.56 1.22
N LEU A 502 -2.39 -19.70 2.17
CA LEU A 502 -3.16 -18.51 2.53
C LEU A 502 -3.49 -17.65 1.30
N THR A 503 -4.72 -17.21 1.22
CA THR A 503 -5.20 -16.25 0.23
C THR A 503 -4.74 -14.82 0.55
N SER A 504 -4.99 -13.89 -0.36
CA SER A 504 -4.75 -12.47 -0.15
C SER A 504 -5.53 -11.94 1.06
N ILE A 505 -5.00 -10.90 1.69
CA ILE A 505 -5.71 -10.18 2.76
C ILE A 505 -6.87 -9.40 2.12
N GLY A 506 -8.06 -9.46 2.74
CA GLY A 506 -9.27 -8.80 2.25
C GLY A 506 -10.24 -9.79 1.58
N HIS A 507 -11.10 -9.29 0.72
CA HIS A 507 -12.24 -10.01 0.15
C HIS A 507 -11.96 -10.85 -1.10
N SER A 508 -10.69 -10.96 -1.52
CA SER A 508 -10.31 -11.68 -2.75
C SER A 508 -10.11 -13.18 -2.51
N ASN A 509 -10.41 -14.00 -3.52
CA ASN A 509 -10.14 -15.44 -3.54
C ASN A 509 -9.51 -15.84 -4.89
N THR A 510 -8.48 -15.10 -5.29
CA THR A 510 -7.93 -15.02 -6.64
C THR A 510 -7.66 -16.38 -7.28
N ILE A 511 -6.96 -17.28 -6.58
CA ILE A 511 -6.60 -18.59 -7.16
C ILE A 511 -7.81 -19.50 -7.34
N ASN A 512 -8.79 -19.41 -6.45
CA ASN A 512 -10.02 -20.17 -6.55
C ASN A 512 -10.91 -19.65 -7.70
N ASP A 513 -10.99 -18.32 -7.85
CA ASP A 513 -11.72 -17.69 -8.94
C ASP A 513 -11.07 -18.02 -10.30
N LEU A 514 -9.74 -17.97 -10.39
CA LEU A 514 -9.00 -18.40 -11.59
C LEU A 514 -9.25 -19.87 -11.92
N ASN A 515 -9.37 -20.75 -10.92
CA ASN A 515 -9.69 -22.15 -11.13
C ASN A 515 -11.08 -22.38 -11.74
N LYS A 516 -12.00 -21.46 -11.62
CA LYS A 516 -13.35 -21.54 -12.22
C LYS A 516 -13.41 -21.02 -13.66
N LEU A 517 -12.45 -20.22 -14.06
CA LEU A 517 -12.39 -19.69 -15.42
C LEU A 517 -12.14 -20.80 -16.47
N PRO A 518 -12.61 -20.63 -17.71
CA PRO A 518 -12.34 -21.54 -18.83
C PRO A 518 -10.93 -21.29 -19.41
N ILE A 519 -9.90 -21.43 -18.56
CA ILE A 519 -8.49 -21.32 -18.94
C ILE A 519 -7.80 -22.66 -18.79
N ASN A 520 -6.61 -22.79 -19.37
CA ASN A 520 -5.80 -23.98 -19.20
C ASN A 520 -5.33 -24.13 -17.75
N LYS A 521 -5.47 -25.33 -17.19
CA LYS A 521 -5.13 -25.66 -15.80
C LYS A 521 -4.16 -26.82 -15.74
N CYS A 522 -3.02 -26.57 -15.12
CA CYS A 522 -1.96 -27.54 -14.91
C CYS A 522 -1.76 -27.74 -13.41
N GLN A 523 -1.93 -28.95 -12.91
CA GLN A 523 -1.71 -29.28 -11.51
C GLN A 523 -0.55 -30.25 -11.37
N LEU A 524 0.51 -29.86 -10.67
CA LEU A 524 1.62 -30.73 -10.32
C LEU A 524 1.35 -31.36 -8.95
N THR A 525 1.26 -32.69 -8.91
CA THR A 525 0.92 -33.46 -7.69
C THR A 525 2.04 -34.35 -7.21
N GLU A 526 3.00 -34.71 -8.07
CA GLU A 526 4.08 -35.62 -7.74
C GLU A 526 5.25 -34.86 -7.10
N PRO A 527 5.59 -35.14 -5.81
CA PRO A 527 6.76 -34.54 -5.18
C PRO A 527 8.05 -35.08 -5.84
N MET A 528 9.08 -34.26 -5.91
CA MET A 528 10.41 -34.69 -6.35
C MET A 528 10.95 -35.78 -5.41
N ARG A 529 11.71 -36.76 -5.94
CA ARG A 529 12.17 -37.93 -5.16
C ARG A 529 12.91 -37.58 -3.86
N GLN A 530 13.71 -36.53 -3.85
CA GLN A 530 14.39 -36.06 -2.65
C GLN A 530 13.43 -35.49 -1.59
N ALA A 531 12.30 -34.95 -2.04
CA ALA A 531 11.29 -34.36 -1.20
C ALA A 531 10.52 -35.42 -0.36
N MET A 532 10.43 -36.65 -0.83
CA MET A 532 9.68 -37.72 -0.13
C MET A 532 10.30 -38.13 1.23
N LYS A 533 11.59 -37.86 1.44
CA LYS A 533 12.27 -38.14 2.72
C LYS A 533 12.03 -37.09 3.79
N SER A 534 11.60 -35.90 3.38
CA SER A 534 11.38 -34.75 4.29
C SER A 534 10.10 -34.92 5.10
N GLY A 535 10.22 -34.79 6.42
CA GLY A 535 9.09 -34.75 7.33
C GLY A 535 8.26 -33.47 7.17
N ILE A 536 8.91 -32.37 6.83
CA ILE A 536 8.23 -31.08 6.53
C ILE A 536 7.25 -31.30 5.39
N LEU A 537 7.70 -31.89 4.28
CA LEU A 537 6.85 -32.09 3.10
C LEU A 537 5.77 -33.16 3.33
N ASN A 538 6.09 -34.22 4.11
CA ASN A 538 5.11 -35.24 4.46
C ASN A 538 3.96 -34.65 5.31
N VAL A 539 4.30 -33.86 6.34
CA VAL A 539 3.31 -33.16 7.19
C VAL A 539 2.51 -32.14 6.37
N CYS A 540 3.16 -31.37 5.50
CA CYS A 540 2.47 -30.46 4.57
C CYS A 540 1.49 -31.21 3.66
N THR A 541 1.88 -32.36 3.12
CA THR A 541 1.01 -33.17 2.26
C THR A 541 -0.19 -33.71 3.00
N ASP A 542 -0.02 -34.18 4.25
CA ASP A 542 -1.13 -34.63 5.06
C ASP A 542 -2.12 -33.50 5.35
N ILE A 543 -1.64 -32.33 5.80
CA ILE A 543 -2.49 -31.16 6.09
C ILE A 543 -3.20 -30.68 4.81
N ARG A 544 -2.50 -30.63 3.67
CA ARG A 544 -3.06 -30.29 2.36
C ARG A 544 -4.25 -31.20 1.98
N ASN A 545 -4.17 -32.47 2.36
CA ASN A 545 -5.18 -33.51 2.09
C ASN A 545 -6.18 -33.69 3.25
N ASP A 546 -6.32 -32.69 4.12
CA ASP A 546 -7.22 -32.70 5.30
C ASP A 546 -6.95 -33.84 6.30
N LYS A 547 -5.74 -34.38 6.29
CA LYS A 547 -5.30 -35.38 7.27
C LYS A 547 -4.62 -34.69 8.45
N ASN A 548 -4.88 -35.18 9.66
CA ASN A 548 -4.21 -34.70 10.84
C ASN A 548 -3.02 -35.60 11.18
N PRO A 549 -1.75 -35.19 10.90
CA PRO A 549 -0.59 -36.00 11.20
C PRO A 549 -0.22 -36.06 12.69
N PHE A 550 -0.88 -35.25 13.54
CA PHE A 550 -0.51 -35.02 14.94
C PHE A 550 -1.38 -35.81 15.95
N VAL A 551 -2.26 -36.70 15.47
CA VAL A 551 -3.21 -37.44 16.33
C VAL A 551 -2.47 -38.19 17.44
N ASN A 552 -2.90 -37.97 18.70
CA ASN A 552 -2.38 -38.63 19.93
C ASN A 552 -0.86 -38.45 20.16
N LYS A 553 -0.26 -37.38 19.62
CA LYS A 553 1.18 -37.08 19.79
C LYS A 553 1.36 -35.97 20.82
N LYS A 554 2.20 -36.15 21.82
CA LYS A 554 2.76 -35.11 22.69
C LYS A 554 4.08 -34.61 22.12
N PHE A 555 4.88 -35.49 21.58
CA PHE A 555 6.10 -35.25 20.84
C PHE A 555 6.20 -36.23 19.67
N ALA A 556 6.60 -35.76 18.50
CA ALA A 556 6.87 -36.60 17.34
C ALA A 556 7.94 -35.97 16.42
N LEU A 557 8.70 -36.84 15.77
CA LEU A 557 9.61 -36.53 14.66
C LEU A 557 9.05 -37.15 13.39
N TYR A 558 9.14 -36.44 12.28
CA TYR A 558 8.57 -36.83 10.99
C TYR A 558 9.66 -36.94 9.92
N GLY A 559 9.40 -37.79 8.93
CA GLY A 559 10.28 -38.06 7.79
C GLY A 559 11.51 -38.87 8.11
N GLU A 560 12.14 -39.42 7.08
CA GLU A 560 13.45 -40.09 7.21
C GLU A 560 14.54 -39.11 7.67
N LEU A 561 14.47 -37.85 7.23
CA LEU A 561 15.42 -36.78 7.57
C LEU A 561 15.22 -36.24 9.00
N LYS A 562 14.11 -36.54 9.65
CA LYS A 562 13.74 -36.01 10.98
C LYS A 562 13.79 -34.49 11.05
N ASP A 563 13.49 -33.85 9.94
CA ASP A 563 13.56 -32.38 9.73
C ASP A 563 12.29 -31.64 10.17
N MET A 564 11.28 -32.36 10.67
CA MET A 564 10.05 -31.80 11.25
C MET A 564 9.80 -32.42 12.63
N SER A 565 9.51 -31.56 13.61
CA SER A 565 9.07 -32.00 14.95
C SER A 565 7.83 -31.24 15.42
N VAL A 566 7.03 -31.89 16.24
CA VAL A 566 5.93 -31.28 16.99
C VAL A 566 6.10 -31.55 18.47
N THR A 567 5.82 -30.50 19.29
CA THR A 567 5.80 -30.59 20.75
C THR A 567 4.52 -29.95 21.26
N ILE A 568 3.68 -30.71 22.00
CA ILE A 568 2.38 -30.27 22.44
C ILE A 568 2.26 -30.38 23.96
N GLY A 569 1.80 -29.37 24.64
CA GLY A 569 1.56 -29.34 26.09
C GLY A 569 1.60 -27.92 26.65
N ASP A 570 1.33 -27.79 27.95
CA ASP A 570 1.41 -26.51 28.65
C ASP A 570 2.86 -25.99 28.68
N ASP A 571 3.01 -24.66 28.84
CA ASP A 571 4.29 -23.94 28.97
C ASP A 571 5.26 -24.07 27.77
N LYS A 572 4.74 -24.38 26.58
CA LYS A 572 5.56 -24.54 25.38
C LYS A 572 6.17 -23.22 24.86
N TYR A 573 5.70 -22.10 25.35
CA TYR A 573 6.25 -20.80 25.01
C TYR A 573 7.71 -20.68 25.41
N TRP A 574 8.02 -20.91 26.69
CA TRP A 574 9.39 -20.78 27.18
C TRP A 574 10.30 -21.92 26.71
N GLU A 575 9.74 -23.12 26.52
CA GLU A 575 10.48 -24.23 25.91
C GLU A 575 10.94 -23.85 24.50
N MET A 576 10.08 -23.28 23.69
CA MET A 576 10.40 -22.79 22.33
C MET A 576 11.46 -21.67 22.37
N ILE A 577 11.31 -20.65 23.26
CA ILE A 577 12.29 -19.58 23.40
C ILE A 577 13.66 -20.11 23.77
N ASN A 578 13.74 -21.01 24.74
CA ASN A 578 15.01 -21.61 25.18
C ASN A 578 15.65 -22.45 24.07
N ASP A 579 14.87 -23.30 23.40
CA ASP A 579 15.36 -24.12 22.29
C ASP A 579 15.85 -23.24 21.11
N TYR A 580 15.15 -22.16 20.79
CA TYR A 580 15.57 -21.17 19.80
C TYR A 580 16.93 -20.56 20.20
N VAL A 581 17.04 -20.05 21.43
CA VAL A 581 18.24 -19.35 21.91
C VAL A 581 19.44 -20.29 22.02
N GLU A 582 19.25 -21.53 22.44
CA GLU A 582 20.32 -22.55 22.50
C GLU A 582 20.89 -22.86 21.11
N ASN A 583 20.01 -23.05 20.13
CA ASN A 583 20.39 -23.38 18.75
C ASN A 583 20.82 -22.17 17.90
N PHE A 584 20.57 -20.94 18.38
CA PHE A 584 20.84 -19.72 17.63
C PHE A 584 22.35 -19.56 17.35
N ASP A 585 22.70 -19.57 16.06
CA ASP A 585 24.07 -19.34 15.61
C ASP A 585 24.33 -17.84 15.37
N VAL A 586 25.27 -17.27 16.10
CA VAL A 586 25.62 -15.83 16.00
C VAL A 586 26.28 -15.44 14.67
N ASN A 587 26.78 -16.44 13.91
CA ASN A 587 27.35 -16.20 12.59
C ASN A 587 26.33 -16.27 11.46
N ASN A 588 25.20 -16.97 11.69
CA ASN A 588 24.12 -17.19 10.70
C ASN A 588 22.78 -16.74 11.26
N LYS A 589 22.71 -15.54 11.82
CA LYS A 589 21.57 -15.00 12.58
C LYS A 589 20.26 -14.98 11.80
N LEU A 590 20.32 -14.76 10.48
CA LEU A 590 19.15 -14.66 9.60
C LEU A 590 18.52 -16.01 9.24
N ASP A 591 19.19 -17.12 9.55
CA ASP A 591 18.70 -18.46 9.25
C ASP A 591 17.58 -18.91 10.20
N TYR A 592 17.42 -18.26 11.34
CA TYR A 592 16.51 -18.64 12.43
C TYR A 592 15.32 -17.72 12.54
N VAL A 593 14.11 -18.25 12.46
CA VAL A 593 12.88 -17.45 12.55
C VAL A 593 11.81 -18.19 13.34
N VAL A 594 11.08 -17.43 14.17
CA VAL A 594 9.84 -17.89 14.80
C VAL A 594 8.63 -17.30 14.07
N LEU A 595 7.67 -18.14 13.70
CA LEU A 595 6.37 -17.68 13.17
C LEU A 595 5.29 -17.79 14.23
N ALA A 596 4.46 -16.76 14.32
CA ALA A 596 3.24 -16.74 15.15
C ALA A 596 2.10 -16.07 14.38
N CYS A 597 0.85 -16.17 14.88
CA CYS A 597 -0.29 -15.68 14.11
C CYS A 597 -0.49 -14.17 14.22
N THR A 598 -0.20 -13.56 15.38
CA THR A 598 -0.50 -12.14 15.61
C THR A 598 0.76 -11.27 15.76
N LYS A 599 0.66 -10.00 15.37
CA LYS A 599 1.72 -9.00 15.57
C LYS A 599 2.05 -8.81 17.06
N LYS A 600 1.04 -8.90 17.93
CA LYS A 600 1.24 -8.79 19.39
C LYS A 600 2.13 -9.91 19.94
N GLU A 601 1.89 -11.15 19.50
CA GLU A 601 2.72 -12.30 19.89
C GLU A 601 4.12 -12.23 19.31
N THR A 602 4.25 -11.88 18.02
CA THR A 602 5.57 -11.71 17.42
C THR A 602 6.39 -10.63 18.12
N SER A 603 5.76 -9.53 18.55
CA SER A 603 6.44 -8.48 19.33
C SER A 603 6.93 -9.01 20.69
N LYS A 604 6.09 -9.78 21.40
CA LYS A 604 6.48 -10.43 22.67
C LYS A 604 7.64 -11.41 22.47
N ILE A 605 7.54 -12.28 21.46
CA ILE A 605 8.59 -13.26 21.13
C ILE A 605 9.91 -12.55 20.80
N ASN A 606 9.89 -11.47 20.03
CA ASN A 606 11.07 -10.69 19.69
C ASN A 606 11.77 -10.13 20.93
N ILE A 607 11.00 -9.56 21.87
CA ILE A 607 11.54 -9.03 23.13
C ILE A 607 12.13 -10.15 23.97
N ASP A 608 11.42 -11.26 24.14
CA ASP A 608 11.84 -12.38 25.01
C ASP A 608 13.06 -13.10 24.44
N ILE A 609 13.13 -13.36 23.13
CA ILE A 609 14.30 -13.93 22.48
C ILE A 609 15.52 -13.02 22.69
N GLN A 610 15.38 -11.72 22.44
CA GLN A 610 16.50 -10.80 22.59
C GLN A 610 17.00 -10.74 24.04
N ASN A 611 16.10 -10.71 25.02
CA ASN A 611 16.47 -10.73 26.43
C ASN A 611 17.23 -12.02 26.81
N GLU A 612 16.79 -13.17 26.31
CA GLU A 612 17.47 -14.45 26.57
C GLU A 612 18.82 -14.55 25.84
N LEU A 613 18.94 -14.02 24.60
CA LEU A 613 20.22 -13.93 23.89
C LEU A 613 21.24 -13.07 24.66
N ILE A 614 20.77 -11.96 25.28
CA ILE A 614 21.60 -11.14 26.17
C ILE A 614 22.03 -11.94 27.42
N LYS A 615 21.11 -12.63 28.09
CA LYS A 615 21.41 -13.43 29.28
C LYS A 615 22.43 -14.55 28.97
N LYS A 616 22.36 -15.14 27.80
CA LYS A 616 23.30 -16.19 27.33
C LYS A 616 24.60 -15.61 26.75
N GLY A 617 24.79 -14.30 26.78
CA GLY A 617 26.01 -13.65 26.27
C GLY A 617 26.15 -13.67 24.73
N LYS A 618 25.08 -14.03 23.99
CA LYS A 618 25.05 -14.03 22.52
C LYS A 618 24.82 -12.63 21.93
N LEU A 619 24.39 -11.66 22.75
CA LEU A 619 24.31 -10.22 22.45
C LEU A 619 24.92 -9.42 23.60
N ASN A 620 25.66 -8.35 23.26
CA ASN A 620 26.35 -7.54 24.27
C ASN A 620 25.45 -6.42 24.80
N LYS A 621 25.06 -6.48 26.07
CA LYS A 621 24.25 -5.47 26.77
C LYS A 621 25.00 -4.17 27.06
N ASN A 622 26.34 -4.20 27.11
CA ASN A 622 27.16 -3.06 27.51
C ASN A 622 27.42 -2.06 26.37
N SER A 623 26.92 -2.33 25.15
CA SER A 623 27.00 -1.44 24.00
C SER A 623 25.89 -0.39 24.01
N ASN A 624 26.04 0.67 23.22
CA ASN A 624 24.97 1.64 22.94
C ASN A 624 23.73 0.92 22.40
N TYR A 625 22.55 1.47 22.69
CA TYR A 625 21.29 0.92 22.18
C TYR A 625 20.38 2.04 21.68
N ILE A 626 19.48 1.67 20.79
CA ILE A 626 18.31 2.48 20.42
C ILE A 626 17.02 1.81 20.90
N GLU A 627 15.92 2.56 20.91
CA GLU A 627 14.60 2.02 21.23
C GLU A 627 13.66 2.11 20.02
N ILE A 628 13.02 1.00 19.68
CA ILE A 628 11.96 0.95 18.65
C ILE A 628 10.62 0.63 19.30
N SER A 629 9.52 1.16 18.72
CA SER A 629 8.16 0.85 19.17
C SER A 629 7.72 -0.52 18.69
N THR A 630 7.02 -1.26 19.56
CA THR A 630 6.43 -2.57 19.20
C THR A 630 4.90 -2.49 19.07
N ASP A 631 4.26 -3.55 18.58
CA ASP A 631 2.80 -3.67 18.55
C ASP A 631 2.21 -4.13 19.90
N LEU A 632 3.06 -4.40 20.90
CA LEU A 632 2.65 -4.70 22.27
C LEU A 632 2.24 -3.41 22.98
N LYS A 633 1.13 -3.44 23.72
CA LYS A 633 0.67 -2.32 24.55
C LYS A 633 0.56 -2.72 26.01
N GLU A 634 1.02 -1.86 26.90
CA GLU A 634 0.83 -1.91 28.35
C GLU A 634 0.31 -0.53 28.81
N ASN A 635 -0.80 -0.51 29.54
CA ASN A 635 -1.46 0.72 29.99
C ASN A 635 -1.65 1.74 28.85
N ASP A 636 -2.17 1.28 27.70
CA ASP A 636 -2.39 2.03 26.45
C ASP A 636 -1.14 2.64 25.81
N LYS A 637 0.04 2.43 26.36
CA LYS A 637 1.31 2.84 25.74
C LYS A 637 1.97 1.67 25.01
N ARG A 638 2.57 1.96 23.86
CA ARG A 638 3.35 0.95 23.15
C ARG A 638 4.62 0.61 23.95
N VAL A 639 4.86 -0.70 24.10
CA VAL A 639 6.10 -1.19 24.70
C VAL A 639 7.25 -0.94 23.73
N LYS A 640 8.37 -0.48 24.24
CA LYS A 640 9.59 -0.27 23.47
C LYS A 640 10.52 -1.46 23.61
N MET A 641 11.18 -1.82 22.51
CA MET A 641 12.23 -2.83 22.47
C MET A 641 13.58 -2.16 22.32
N LYS A 642 14.55 -2.51 23.15
CA LYS A 642 15.93 -2.02 23.06
C LYS A 642 16.70 -2.84 22.02
N ILE A 643 17.40 -2.19 21.13
CA ILE A 643 18.14 -2.77 20.03
C ILE A 643 19.63 -2.53 20.24
N TYR A 644 20.42 -3.57 20.15
CA TYR A 644 21.88 -3.56 20.35
C TYR A 644 22.59 -3.96 19.04
N PRO A 645 23.88 -3.64 18.90
CA PRO A 645 24.69 -4.25 17.85
C PRO A 645 24.59 -5.79 17.87
N GLY A 646 24.44 -6.39 16.72
CA GLY A 646 24.17 -7.82 16.56
C GLY A 646 22.69 -8.22 16.59
N SER A 647 21.76 -7.31 16.95
CA SER A 647 20.33 -7.56 16.89
C SER A 647 19.84 -7.74 15.45
N VAL A 648 18.81 -8.58 15.28
CA VAL A 648 18.14 -8.81 14.00
C VAL A 648 16.89 -7.94 13.94
N LEU A 649 16.74 -7.15 12.86
CA LEU A 649 15.59 -6.29 12.62
C LEU A 649 14.89 -6.69 11.31
N LEU A 650 13.61 -6.38 11.26
CA LEU A 650 12.75 -6.54 10.10
C LEU A 650 12.32 -5.16 9.58
N ILE A 651 12.49 -4.92 8.30
CA ILE A 651 11.99 -3.73 7.60
C ILE A 651 10.49 -3.92 7.34
N THR A 652 9.68 -2.95 7.79
CA THR A 652 8.21 -3.06 7.74
C THR A 652 7.54 -2.25 6.64
N LYS A 653 8.29 -1.33 6.00
CA LYS A 653 7.86 -0.50 4.87
C LYS A 653 9.01 -0.35 3.89
N ASN A 654 8.71 -0.17 2.61
CA ASN A 654 9.75 0.13 1.62
C ASN A 654 10.42 1.47 1.95
N LYS A 655 11.73 1.50 1.93
CA LYS A 655 12.53 2.72 2.06
C LYS A 655 13.47 2.82 0.86
N TYR A 656 13.24 3.82 0.05
CA TYR A 656 14.09 4.18 -1.09
C TYR A 656 15.13 5.21 -0.66
N ASN A 657 16.16 5.40 -1.45
CA ASN A 657 17.21 6.39 -1.25
C ASN A 657 17.91 6.24 0.12
N VAL A 658 18.12 5.00 0.56
CA VAL A 658 18.84 4.70 1.80
C VAL A 658 20.32 5.02 1.60
N LEU A 659 20.92 5.67 2.61
CA LEU A 659 22.32 6.08 2.59
C LEU A 659 23.26 4.87 2.64
N SER A 660 24.36 4.93 1.91
CA SER A 660 25.55 4.13 2.18
C SER A 660 26.31 4.75 3.35
N GLU A 661 27.30 4.05 3.86
CA GLU A 661 28.21 4.58 4.89
C GLU A 661 29.01 5.79 4.36
N GLU A 662 29.43 5.76 3.11
CA GLU A 662 30.10 6.87 2.44
C GLU A 662 29.18 8.10 2.29
N ASP A 663 27.89 7.88 1.88
CA ASP A 663 26.93 8.97 1.77
C ASP A 663 26.69 9.64 3.14
N TYR A 664 26.61 8.86 4.22
CA TYR A 664 26.42 9.37 5.57
C TYR A 664 27.58 10.24 6.04
N TYR A 665 28.83 9.79 5.87
CA TYR A 665 30.00 10.57 6.23
C TYR A 665 30.20 11.82 5.36
N ASN A 666 29.72 11.80 4.12
CA ASN A 666 29.71 12.95 3.21
C ASN A 666 28.51 13.89 3.43
N ASN A 667 27.71 13.71 4.50
CA ASN A 667 26.51 14.48 4.83
C ASN A 667 25.50 14.58 3.68
N ARG A 668 25.36 13.54 2.84
CA ARG A 668 24.34 13.48 1.81
C ARG A 668 22.97 13.28 2.46
N LYS A 669 21.94 13.90 1.87
CA LYS A 669 20.56 13.75 2.33
C LYS A 669 19.89 12.47 1.82
N ASP A 670 20.26 12.03 0.63
CA ASP A 670 19.70 10.87 -0.07
C ASP A 670 20.81 9.97 -0.62
N GLY A 671 20.62 8.68 -0.51
CA GLY A 671 21.46 7.65 -1.13
C GLY A 671 20.81 7.08 -2.41
N ASN A 672 21.43 6.05 -2.95
CA ASN A 672 20.96 5.36 -4.18
C ASN A 672 20.49 3.92 -3.92
N ARG A 673 20.43 3.49 -2.66
CA ARG A 673 20.08 2.13 -2.24
C ARG A 673 18.63 2.04 -1.75
N SER A 674 18.10 0.82 -1.65
CA SER A 674 16.74 0.59 -1.18
C SER A 674 16.67 -0.60 -0.25
N LEU A 675 15.86 -0.47 0.80
CA LEU A 675 15.44 -1.56 1.67
C LEU A 675 13.93 -1.76 1.50
N PHE A 676 13.54 -3.02 1.32
CA PHE A 676 12.14 -3.36 1.05
C PHE A 676 11.46 -3.99 2.26
N ASN A 677 10.14 -3.82 2.32
CA ASN A 677 9.30 -4.49 3.31
C ASN A 677 9.53 -6.00 3.26
N GLY A 678 9.83 -6.59 4.42
CA GLY A 678 10.16 -8.01 4.56
C GLY A 678 11.67 -8.30 4.55
N ASN A 679 12.53 -7.33 4.22
CA ASN A 679 13.97 -7.53 4.39
C ASN A 679 14.33 -7.66 5.87
N THR A 680 15.17 -8.62 6.19
CA THR A 680 15.72 -8.84 7.53
C THR A 680 17.16 -8.40 7.55
N VAL A 681 17.52 -7.49 8.46
CA VAL A 681 18.83 -6.86 8.54
C VAL A 681 19.49 -7.11 9.89
N ILE A 682 20.81 -7.05 9.96
CA ILE A 682 21.58 -7.15 11.21
C ILE A 682 22.11 -5.77 11.57
N VAL A 683 21.96 -5.37 12.82
CA VAL A 683 22.54 -4.11 13.33
C VAL A 683 24.03 -4.32 13.55
N GLU A 684 24.86 -3.58 12.85
CA GLU A 684 26.32 -3.62 12.99
C GLU A 684 26.81 -2.61 14.03
N GLU A 685 26.41 -1.34 13.88
CA GLU A 685 26.82 -0.23 14.73
C GLU A 685 25.65 0.71 15.02
N ILE A 686 25.76 1.44 16.12
CA ILE A 686 24.78 2.45 16.56
C ILE A 686 25.51 3.78 16.72
N TYR A 687 25.09 4.76 15.91
CA TYR A 687 25.55 6.14 15.95
C TYR A 687 24.60 6.99 16.81
N SER A 688 24.90 8.27 16.98
CA SER A 688 24.09 9.19 17.76
C SER A 688 22.70 9.47 17.13
N ASP A 689 22.62 9.46 15.82
CA ASP A 689 21.42 9.82 15.01
C ASP A 689 21.04 8.77 13.97
N ALA A 690 21.75 7.65 13.91
CA ALA A 690 21.55 6.60 12.92
C ALA A 690 21.96 5.21 13.43
N ILE A 691 21.57 4.18 12.67
CA ILE A 691 22.13 2.82 12.81
C ILE A 691 22.71 2.35 11.49
N LYS A 692 23.82 1.64 11.57
CA LYS A 692 24.41 0.88 10.46
C LYS A 692 23.85 -0.53 10.50
N VAL A 693 23.31 -0.98 9.40
CA VAL A 693 22.76 -2.33 9.25
C VAL A 693 23.35 -3.03 8.03
N SER A 694 23.45 -4.36 8.09
CA SER A 694 23.90 -5.19 6.97
C SER A 694 22.73 -6.01 6.38
N PHE A 695 22.72 -6.12 5.05
CA PHE A 695 21.78 -6.93 4.27
C PHE A 695 22.45 -7.37 2.97
N ASN A 696 22.44 -8.69 2.66
CA ASN A 696 23.04 -9.29 1.47
C ASN A 696 24.49 -8.83 1.20
N ASN A 697 25.32 -8.83 2.23
CA ASN A 697 26.73 -8.38 2.20
C ASN A 697 26.93 -6.88 1.87
N GLU A 698 25.87 -6.09 1.90
CA GLU A 698 25.95 -4.63 1.78
C GLU A 698 25.58 -3.95 3.10
N THR A 699 26.09 -2.74 3.30
CA THR A 699 25.79 -1.92 4.48
C THR A 699 24.90 -0.76 4.13
N PHE A 700 23.99 -0.41 5.05
CA PHE A 700 23.00 0.66 4.91
C PHE A 700 22.97 1.49 6.18
N ILE A 701 22.75 2.80 6.06
CA ILE A 701 22.56 3.70 7.20
C ILE A 701 21.08 4.11 7.27
N ILE A 702 20.46 3.83 8.42
CA ILE A 702 19.07 4.22 8.69
C ILE A 702 19.08 5.31 9.75
N LEU A 703 18.65 6.52 9.37
CA LEU A 703 18.56 7.68 10.26
C LEU A 703 17.43 7.49 11.29
N CYS A 704 17.57 8.13 12.45
CA CYS A 704 16.63 7.98 13.57
C CYS A 704 15.18 8.39 13.22
N GLU A 705 14.98 9.31 12.31
CA GLU A 705 13.66 9.73 11.80
C GLU A 705 12.88 8.60 11.08
N PHE A 706 13.59 7.54 10.65
CA PHE A 706 13.01 6.38 9.96
C PHE A 706 12.90 5.13 10.83
N TYR A 707 13.10 5.20 12.14
CA TYR A 707 12.98 4.02 13.02
C TYR A 707 11.55 3.47 13.10
N ASP A 708 10.54 4.19 12.62
CA ASP A 708 9.15 3.71 12.49
C ASP A 708 8.97 2.58 11.45
N ILE A 709 9.96 2.39 10.56
CA ILE A 709 9.97 1.27 9.61
C ILE A 709 10.59 0.00 10.19
N LEU A 710 11.09 0.02 11.42
CA LEU A 710 11.81 -1.08 12.06
C LEU A 710 10.91 -1.87 13.00
N SER A 711 11.11 -3.19 13.03
CA SER A 711 10.53 -4.12 13.98
C SER A 711 11.57 -5.17 14.38
N GLY A 712 11.35 -5.90 15.48
CA GLY A 712 12.18 -7.06 15.80
C GLY A 712 12.12 -8.11 14.69
N GLY A 713 13.25 -8.74 14.37
CA GLY A 713 13.40 -9.64 13.22
C GLY A 713 13.53 -11.13 13.57
N TYR A 714 13.54 -11.50 14.85
CA TYR A 714 13.58 -12.92 15.28
C TYR A 714 12.25 -13.64 15.05
N SER A 715 11.14 -12.89 15.08
CA SER A 715 9.79 -13.40 14.89
C SER A 715 8.95 -12.47 14.05
N TYR A 716 8.14 -13.03 13.14
CA TYR A 716 7.12 -12.30 12.39
C TYR A 716 5.91 -13.18 12.07
N SER A 717 4.82 -12.57 11.58
CA SER A 717 3.57 -13.29 11.38
C SER A 717 3.64 -14.27 10.20
N ILE A 718 2.82 -15.32 10.25
CA ILE A 718 2.69 -16.32 9.18
C ILE A 718 2.40 -15.65 7.83
N HIS A 719 1.48 -14.66 7.76
CA HIS A 719 1.21 -13.92 6.54
C HIS A 719 2.47 -13.25 5.96
N ARG A 720 3.32 -12.69 6.84
CA ARG A 720 4.55 -12.02 6.43
C ARG A 720 5.65 -12.97 5.96
N SER A 721 5.54 -14.25 6.31
CA SER A 721 6.47 -15.29 5.85
C SER A 721 6.18 -15.79 4.44
N GLN A 722 5.03 -15.44 3.85
CA GLN A 722 4.68 -15.86 2.50
C GLN A 722 5.73 -15.40 1.48
N GLY A 723 6.02 -16.24 0.48
CA GLY A 723 7.09 -16.01 -0.48
C GLY A 723 8.52 -16.14 0.09
N SER A 724 8.69 -16.57 1.36
CA SER A 724 10.01 -16.78 1.95
C SER A 724 10.32 -18.26 2.24
N THR A 725 11.61 -18.59 2.26
CA THR A 725 12.13 -19.89 2.70
C THR A 725 13.01 -19.68 3.92
N ILE A 726 12.79 -20.47 4.98
CA ILE A 726 13.44 -20.32 6.29
C ILE A 726 14.23 -21.61 6.58
N LYS A 727 15.49 -21.48 6.90
CA LYS A 727 16.38 -22.64 7.11
C LYS A 727 16.04 -23.37 8.42
N TYR A 728 15.97 -22.65 9.53
CA TYR A 728 15.61 -23.16 10.85
C TYR A 728 14.35 -22.46 11.33
N LEU A 729 13.23 -23.12 11.13
CA LEU A 729 11.91 -22.59 11.39
C LEU A 729 11.36 -23.07 12.74
N TYR A 730 10.87 -22.15 13.53
CA TYR A 730 10.09 -22.37 14.72
C TYR A 730 8.68 -21.84 14.49
N ILE A 731 7.67 -22.56 14.92
CA ILE A 731 6.26 -22.12 14.84
C ILE A 731 5.67 -22.24 16.24
N TYR A 732 5.07 -21.16 16.71
CA TYR A 732 4.40 -21.14 18.01
C TYR A 732 2.91 -20.92 17.85
N LEU A 733 2.11 -21.83 18.42
CA LEU A 733 0.64 -21.76 18.43
C LEU A 733 0.11 -21.72 19.85
N SER A 734 -0.33 -20.56 20.30
CA SER A 734 -0.89 -20.35 21.63
C SER A 734 -2.32 -20.85 21.73
N ASN A 735 -2.76 -21.10 22.99
CA ASN A 735 -4.13 -21.50 23.27
C ASN A 735 -5.17 -20.38 23.04
N THR A 736 -4.73 -19.12 22.95
CA THR A 736 -5.61 -17.97 22.67
C THR A 736 -6.34 -18.08 21.33
N TYR A 737 -5.83 -18.87 20.38
CA TYR A 737 -6.49 -19.11 19.08
C TYR A 737 -7.72 -20.00 19.15
N VAL A 738 -7.95 -20.71 20.25
CA VAL A 738 -9.21 -21.46 20.46
C VAL A 738 -10.42 -20.52 20.45
N VAL A 739 -10.23 -19.26 20.87
CA VAL A 739 -11.30 -18.24 20.95
C VAL A 739 -11.40 -17.41 19.66
N LYS A 740 -10.27 -17.26 18.92
CA LYS A 740 -10.21 -16.49 17.67
C LYS A 740 -10.09 -17.42 16.46
N GLU A 741 -11.15 -18.09 16.11
CA GLU A 741 -11.19 -19.11 15.05
C GLU A 741 -10.75 -18.60 13.67
N MET A 742 -10.83 -17.29 13.42
CA MET A 742 -10.49 -16.70 12.11
C MET A 742 -8.98 -16.60 11.82
N LEU A 743 -8.11 -16.66 12.84
CA LEU A 743 -6.67 -16.46 12.65
C LEU A 743 -5.91 -17.76 12.42
N LEU A 744 -6.49 -18.90 12.79
CA LEU A 744 -5.85 -20.20 12.66
C LEU A 744 -6.69 -21.13 11.78
N VAL A 745 -6.38 -21.11 10.52
CA VAL A 745 -7.00 -21.92 9.47
C VAL A 745 -6.00 -22.94 8.92
N ASN A 746 -6.50 -23.94 8.21
CA ASN A 746 -5.67 -24.97 7.59
C ASN A 746 -4.60 -24.37 6.67
N GLU A 747 -5.00 -23.39 5.87
CA GLU A 747 -4.14 -22.66 4.95
C GLU A 747 -2.98 -21.94 5.67
N ALA A 748 -3.25 -21.38 6.88
CA ALA A 748 -2.21 -20.72 7.69
C ALA A 748 -1.20 -21.71 8.25
N LEU A 749 -1.68 -22.85 8.79
CA LEU A 749 -0.81 -23.90 9.31
C LEU A 749 0.03 -24.51 8.20
N TYR A 750 -0.60 -24.86 7.07
CA TYR A 750 0.08 -25.36 5.87
C TYR A 750 1.13 -24.38 5.37
N THR A 751 0.75 -23.11 5.22
CA THR A 751 1.67 -22.04 4.78
C THR A 751 2.85 -21.90 5.72
N ALA A 752 2.62 -21.88 7.05
CA ALA A 752 3.69 -21.74 8.03
C ALA A 752 4.70 -22.88 7.93
N ILE A 753 4.24 -24.15 7.94
CA ILE A 753 5.13 -25.32 7.91
C ILE A 753 5.88 -25.39 6.57
N SER A 754 5.21 -25.03 5.45
CA SER A 754 5.81 -25.05 4.11
C SER A 754 6.95 -24.02 3.91
N ARG A 755 7.15 -23.08 4.85
CA ARG A 755 8.31 -22.15 4.82
C ARG A 755 9.61 -22.79 5.26
N GLY A 756 9.56 -23.93 5.99
CA GLY A 756 10.74 -24.63 6.48
C GLY A 756 11.55 -25.28 5.35
N LYS A 757 12.88 -25.11 5.39
CA LYS A 757 13.82 -25.71 4.41
C LYS A 757 14.63 -26.85 5.01
N THR A 758 15.29 -26.63 6.14
CA THR A 758 16.22 -27.59 6.73
C THR A 758 15.65 -28.23 8.00
N ASN A 759 14.97 -27.43 8.82
CA ASN A 759 14.35 -27.89 10.05
C ASN A 759 13.13 -27.06 10.38
N CYS A 760 12.07 -27.71 10.86
CA CYS A 760 10.85 -27.07 11.31
C CYS A 760 10.42 -27.67 12.66
N LYS A 761 10.30 -26.81 13.68
CA LYS A 761 9.85 -27.19 15.02
C LYS A 761 8.55 -26.49 15.36
N LEU A 762 7.49 -27.26 15.58
CA LEU A 762 6.14 -26.79 15.91
C LEU A 762 5.87 -26.97 17.40
N TYR A 763 5.69 -25.85 18.11
CA TYR A 763 5.35 -25.78 19.53
C TYR A 763 3.90 -25.34 19.70
N VAL A 764 3.10 -26.15 20.39
CA VAL A 764 1.66 -25.95 20.53
C VAL A 764 1.23 -26.09 21.99
N GLU A 765 0.53 -25.13 22.52
CA GLU A 765 0.08 -25.19 23.92
C GLU A 765 -0.98 -26.26 24.17
N LYS A 766 -1.93 -26.45 23.25
CA LYS A 766 -2.99 -27.46 23.39
C LYS A 766 -3.31 -28.13 22.07
N TYR A 767 -3.53 -29.43 22.11
CA TYR A 767 -3.88 -30.24 20.93
C TYR A 767 -5.11 -29.75 20.18
N ILE A 768 -6.12 -29.20 20.90
CA ILE A 768 -7.32 -28.66 20.31
C ILE A 768 -7.04 -27.54 19.29
N VAL A 769 -5.95 -26.78 19.46
CA VAL A 769 -5.51 -25.73 18.54
C VAL A 769 -5.21 -26.33 17.15
N LEU A 770 -4.47 -27.43 17.11
CA LEU A 770 -4.15 -28.11 15.83
C LEU A 770 -5.39 -28.73 15.19
N THR A 771 -6.26 -29.36 15.97
CA THR A 771 -7.49 -29.96 15.46
C THR A 771 -8.40 -28.91 14.84
N LYS A 772 -8.56 -27.77 15.52
CA LYS A 772 -9.34 -26.64 14.98
C LYS A 772 -8.70 -26.08 13.71
N ALA A 773 -7.37 -25.87 13.70
CA ALA A 773 -6.67 -25.37 12.53
C ALA A 773 -6.87 -26.27 11.29
N ILE A 774 -6.66 -27.57 11.44
CA ILE A 774 -6.75 -28.51 10.32
C ILE A 774 -8.17 -28.61 9.76
N ASN A 775 -9.20 -28.56 10.63
CA ASN A 775 -10.58 -28.68 10.22
C ASN A 775 -11.21 -27.37 9.72
N ASN A 776 -10.54 -26.23 9.90
CA ASN A 776 -11.06 -24.93 9.52
C ASN A 776 -10.44 -24.48 8.19
N ARG A 777 -11.19 -24.62 7.09
CA ARG A 777 -10.80 -24.17 5.75
C ARG A 777 -11.44 -22.83 5.45
N GLU A 778 -10.62 -21.79 5.30
CA GLU A 778 -11.08 -20.46 4.98
C GLU A 778 -11.42 -20.31 3.50
N ILE A 779 -10.61 -20.88 2.62
CA ILE A 779 -10.75 -20.73 1.16
C ILE A 779 -12.14 -21.16 0.65
N ASN A 780 -12.74 -22.17 1.28
CA ASN A 780 -14.06 -22.67 0.91
C ASN A 780 -15.22 -21.78 1.41
N LYS A 781 -14.94 -20.84 2.32
CA LYS A 781 -15.94 -19.95 2.91
C LYS A 781 -15.99 -18.59 2.19
N ARG A 782 -14.92 -18.22 1.50
CA ARG A 782 -14.84 -16.96 0.77
C ARG A 782 -15.56 -17.05 -0.55
N GLN A 783 -16.67 -16.33 -0.69
CA GLN A 783 -17.35 -16.11 -1.95
C GLN A 783 -17.04 -14.70 -2.47
N THR A 784 -16.73 -14.59 -3.76
CA THR A 784 -16.45 -13.30 -4.41
C THR A 784 -17.54 -12.94 -5.42
N ILE A 785 -17.68 -11.65 -5.72
CA ILE A 785 -18.54 -11.19 -6.81
C ILE A 785 -17.99 -11.70 -8.14
N LEU A 786 -16.66 -11.77 -8.26
CA LEU A 786 -15.98 -12.34 -9.42
C LEU A 786 -16.43 -13.80 -9.65
N GLU A 787 -16.48 -14.62 -8.60
CA GLU A 787 -17.00 -16.00 -8.67
C GLU A 787 -18.44 -16.05 -9.16
N LEU A 788 -19.33 -15.18 -8.62
CA LEU A 788 -20.73 -15.14 -9.05
C LEU A 788 -20.89 -14.76 -10.53
N LEU A 789 -20.02 -13.88 -11.04
CA LEU A 789 -19.98 -13.51 -12.46
C LEU A 789 -19.48 -14.66 -13.33
N ILE A 790 -18.45 -15.38 -12.90
CA ILE A 790 -17.91 -16.56 -13.61
C ILE A 790 -18.95 -17.67 -13.69
N ASP A 791 -19.63 -17.94 -12.58
CA ASP A 791 -20.69 -18.97 -12.49
C ASP A 791 -22.00 -18.56 -13.20
N GLY A 792 -22.10 -17.32 -13.72
CA GLY A 792 -23.33 -16.82 -14.36
C GLY A 792 -24.51 -16.62 -13.38
N LYS A 793 -24.23 -16.56 -12.06
CA LYS A 793 -25.24 -16.36 -11.01
C LYS A 793 -25.73 -14.90 -10.93
N ILE A 794 -24.95 -13.98 -11.44
CA ILE A 794 -25.29 -12.55 -11.59
C ILE A 794 -24.94 -12.09 -12.98
N ALA A 795 -25.72 -11.13 -13.51
CA ALA A 795 -25.50 -10.58 -14.84
C ALA A 795 -24.58 -9.33 -14.76
N LEU A 796 -23.77 -9.12 -15.81
CA LEU A 796 -23.09 -7.84 -16.03
C LEU A 796 -24.16 -6.78 -16.34
N ARG A 797 -24.32 -5.83 -15.48
CA ARG A 797 -25.16 -4.63 -15.72
C ARG A 797 -24.29 -3.41 -16.05
#